data_d3c7b2342c5a2923f92df89e153cbdf5
#
_entry.id   d3c7b2342c5a2923f92df89e153cbdf5
#
_cell.length_a   1.000
_cell.length_b   1.000
_cell.length_c   1.000
_cell.angle_alpha   90.00
_cell.angle_beta   90.00
_cell.angle_gamma   90.00
#
_symmetry.space_group_name_H-M   'P 1'
#
loop_
_entity.id
_entity.type
_entity.pdbx_description
1 polymer ?
#
loop_
_entity_poly.entity_id
_entity_poly.type
_entity_poly.pdbx_seq_one_letter_code
_entity_poly.pdbx_strand_id
1 'polypeptide(L)'
;MKKNLLFLLLMSFASPMFSQQNTVSGPDGKLILTVLIRDSIPFYSAAFNGIPMLEESPLGLITSIGDFSSGMQISDIKKDKIDKEYLQDKIKRSSIHYEANELTVSFINKKNQKIDVVFRVSNNDIGFCYRLLQHGESEVCIIEKELTGFNFPQKTSTFLSPQATPMIGWKRTKPSYEEGYNPDEPIGTPSRYGLGYTFPSLFHIGEDGWVLISETGVRSTYCGSHLSEGTAEGLYTIAYPDPGENNGLGSAVPGLSLPGSTPWRTLTIGNSLKPIVETTIPYDLTEPLYEPSQEYKYGRSTWSWIMWQDRSMNYDDQVTYINLAADLGYEFILIDALWDTEIGYDRMSGLIEYAHSKGVDVFLWYNSNGYWNDAPQGPKNKLSNAVARKKEMKWLQSMGVKGLKVDFFGGDKQETMKLYEDILTDANEYGLMIIFHGCTLPRGWERMFPNYVGSEAVLASENLIFGQRANDIEAFSACLHPFIRNATGCMEFGPVLLNKRHNRTNDGGTRRRTTDIFQLATAILFQNPVQMFALTPNNLTDVPSFEIDFMKNVPTTWDETLFLDGYPGKYCILARRHNNKWYIAGVNAQSNILNLKIQLPILSGKELIRYGDDKDLVPFTDRLKVNKKGEIQVIIQANGGIILLEY
;
A
#
# COMPACT_ATOMS: atom_id res chain seq x y z
N MET A 1 24.81 75.24 -31.53
CA MET A 1 23.57 74.77 -30.90
C MET A 1 23.21 73.40 -31.47
N LYS A 2 23.57 72.32 -30.76
CA LYS A 2 23.18 70.95 -31.16
C LYS A 2 22.19 70.43 -30.08
N LYS A 3 20.97 70.17 -30.53
CA LYS A 3 19.92 69.57 -29.70
C LYS A 3 20.13 68.03 -29.67
N ASN A 4 20.44 67.44 -28.53
CA ASN A 4 20.41 65.99 -28.32
C ASN A 4 18.98 65.57 -27.98
N LEU A 5 18.40 64.72 -28.82
CA LEU A 5 17.10 64.07 -28.61
C LEU A 5 17.36 62.76 -27.96
N LEU A 6 16.97 62.62 -26.69
CA LEU A 6 17.09 61.39 -25.90
C LEU A 6 15.82 60.53 -26.15
N PHE A 7 15.97 59.39 -26.83
CA PHE A 7 14.93 58.40 -27.02
C PHE A 7 14.87 57.50 -25.81
N LEU A 8 13.85 57.63 -24.95
CA LEU A 8 13.56 56.70 -23.89
C LEU A 8 12.82 55.48 -24.50
N LEU A 9 13.49 54.32 -24.56
CA LEU A 9 12.88 53.05 -24.91
C LEU A 9 12.18 52.50 -23.66
N LEU A 10 10.85 52.61 -23.60
CA LEU A 10 10.03 51.87 -22.60
C LEU A 10 9.98 50.41 -23.04
N MET A 11 10.80 49.54 -22.41
CA MET A 11 10.57 48.11 -22.45
C MET A 11 9.41 47.80 -21.51
N SER A 12 8.22 47.57 -22.06
CA SER A 12 7.11 46.96 -21.36
C SER A 12 7.41 45.48 -21.15
N PHE A 13 7.81 45.10 -19.94
CA PHE A 13 7.76 43.72 -19.50
C PHE A 13 6.29 43.32 -19.41
N ALA A 14 5.77 42.71 -20.46
CA ALA A 14 4.54 41.95 -20.34
C ALA A 14 4.84 40.69 -19.52
N SER A 15 4.68 40.76 -18.22
CA SER A 15 4.54 39.55 -17.41
C SER A 15 3.34 38.78 -17.96
N PRO A 16 3.45 37.46 -18.26
CA PRO A 16 2.29 36.69 -18.64
C PRO A 16 1.37 36.67 -17.41
N MET A 17 0.23 37.37 -17.49
CA MET A 17 -0.89 37.14 -16.57
C MET A 17 -1.38 35.70 -16.81
N PHE A 18 -0.82 34.73 -16.11
CA PHE A 18 -1.44 33.42 -15.97
C PHE A 18 -2.79 33.64 -15.31
N SER A 19 -3.84 33.34 -16.01
CA SER A 19 -5.20 33.48 -15.55
C SER A 19 -5.35 32.68 -14.24
N GLN A 20 -5.69 33.34 -13.14
CA GLN A 20 -6.05 32.73 -11.85
C GLN A 20 -7.15 31.66 -11.96
N GLN A 21 -7.79 31.52 -13.11
CA GLN A 21 -8.86 30.57 -13.35
C GLN A 21 -8.38 29.13 -13.46
N ASN A 22 -7.17 28.87 -13.96
CA ASN A 22 -6.65 27.52 -14.23
C ASN A 22 -5.81 26.95 -13.09
N THR A 23 -5.81 27.56 -11.92
CA THR A 23 -5.06 27.10 -10.75
C THR A 23 -5.98 26.74 -9.59
N VAL A 24 -5.55 25.75 -8.82
CA VAL A 24 -6.15 25.38 -7.53
C VAL A 24 -5.04 25.14 -6.52
N SER A 25 -5.25 25.54 -5.28
CA SER A 25 -4.33 25.27 -4.18
C SER A 25 -4.98 24.42 -3.10
N GLY A 26 -4.18 23.76 -2.29
CA GLY A 26 -4.65 23.20 -1.02
C GLY A 26 -5.21 24.30 -0.09
N PRO A 27 -5.98 23.93 0.95
CA PRO A 27 -6.56 24.90 1.88
C PRO A 27 -5.55 25.85 2.53
N ASP A 28 -4.33 25.40 2.82
CA ASP A 28 -3.25 26.24 3.40
C ASP A 28 -2.45 27.04 2.36
N GLY A 29 -2.76 26.89 1.07
CA GLY A 29 -2.17 27.64 -0.04
C GLY A 29 -0.75 27.23 -0.45
N LYS A 30 -0.16 26.19 0.17
CA LYS A 30 1.23 25.81 -0.11
C LYS A 30 1.37 24.90 -1.33
N LEU A 31 0.48 23.91 -1.48
CA LEU A 31 0.43 23.04 -2.64
C LEU A 31 -0.43 23.70 -3.72
N ILE A 32 0.13 23.95 -4.88
CA ILE A 32 -0.54 24.61 -6.01
C ILE A 32 -0.46 23.71 -7.22
N LEU A 33 -1.60 23.44 -7.84
CA LEU A 33 -1.73 22.79 -9.13
C LEU A 33 -2.16 23.80 -10.18
N THR A 34 -1.49 23.78 -11.33
CA THR A 34 -1.81 24.63 -12.49
C THR A 34 -2.10 23.76 -13.70
N VAL A 35 -3.20 24.04 -14.41
CA VAL A 35 -3.57 23.39 -15.67
C VAL A 35 -3.37 24.37 -16.82
N LEU A 36 -2.81 23.90 -17.92
CA LEU A 36 -2.54 24.73 -19.10
C LEU A 36 -2.70 23.94 -20.40
N ILE A 37 -2.79 24.66 -21.52
CA ILE A 37 -2.70 24.07 -22.85
C ILE A 37 -1.47 24.65 -23.55
N ARG A 38 -0.67 23.77 -24.15
CA ARG A 38 0.43 24.14 -25.04
C ARG A 38 0.31 23.32 -26.32
N ASP A 39 0.35 23.98 -27.45
CA ASP A 39 0.19 23.36 -28.78
C ASP A 39 -1.07 22.48 -28.91
N SER A 40 -2.17 22.91 -28.27
CA SER A 40 -3.42 22.15 -28.16
C SER A 40 -3.32 20.82 -27.43
N ILE A 41 -2.33 20.63 -26.58
CA ILE A 41 -2.16 19.48 -25.68
C ILE A 41 -2.40 19.96 -24.23
N PRO A 42 -3.24 19.30 -23.45
CA PRO A 42 -3.42 19.61 -22.03
C PRO A 42 -2.21 19.17 -21.19
N PHE A 43 -1.81 20.03 -20.26
CA PHE A 43 -0.77 19.77 -19.26
C PHE A 43 -1.21 20.20 -17.88
N TYR A 44 -0.55 19.67 -16.87
CA TYR A 44 -0.61 20.17 -15.50
C TYR A 44 0.79 20.24 -14.91
N SER A 45 0.95 21.03 -13.86
CA SER A 45 2.16 21.09 -13.04
C SER A 45 1.80 21.27 -11.58
N ALA A 46 2.72 20.89 -10.68
CA ALA A 46 2.53 21.03 -9.25
C ALA A 46 3.73 21.69 -8.57
N ALA A 47 3.47 22.65 -7.69
CA ALA A 47 4.48 23.32 -6.88
C ALA A 47 4.11 23.29 -5.40
N PHE A 48 5.08 23.08 -4.52
CA PHE A 48 4.92 23.14 -3.07
C PHE A 48 5.81 24.24 -2.48
N ASN A 49 5.21 25.19 -1.75
CA ASN A 49 5.88 26.40 -1.28
C ASN A 49 6.59 27.18 -2.40
N GLY A 50 6.05 27.19 -3.60
CA GLY A 50 6.63 27.84 -4.76
C GLY A 50 7.76 27.06 -5.46
N ILE A 51 8.13 25.89 -4.97
CA ILE A 51 9.15 25.01 -5.56
C ILE A 51 8.46 23.99 -6.47
N PRO A 52 8.88 23.85 -7.76
CA PRO A 52 8.33 22.84 -8.66
C PRO A 52 8.59 21.42 -8.14
N MET A 53 7.52 20.65 -7.93
CA MET A 53 7.57 19.23 -7.58
C MET A 53 7.25 18.33 -8.76
N LEU A 54 6.37 18.78 -9.66
CA LEU A 54 6.20 18.27 -11.01
C LEU A 54 6.31 19.41 -12.00
N GLU A 55 7.08 19.21 -13.05
CA GLU A 55 7.13 20.09 -14.21
C GLU A 55 5.88 19.86 -15.09
N GLU A 56 5.79 20.52 -16.24
CA GLU A 56 4.65 20.33 -17.15
C GLU A 56 4.52 18.87 -17.56
N SER A 57 3.45 18.26 -17.11
CA SER A 57 3.12 16.85 -17.26
C SER A 57 1.89 16.70 -18.15
N PRO A 58 1.92 15.90 -19.21
CA PRO A 58 0.80 15.79 -20.14
C PRO A 58 -0.43 15.13 -19.51
N LEU A 59 -1.61 15.52 -20.02
CA LEU A 59 -2.89 14.89 -19.75
C LEU A 59 -3.49 14.39 -21.07
N GLY A 60 -4.28 13.34 -21.03
CA GLY A 60 -5.05 12.92 -22.19
C GLY A 60 -5.39 11.43 -22.22
N LEU A 61 -6.46 11.14 -22.95
CA LEU A 61 -6.94 9.79 -23.22
C LEU A 61 -7.13 9.59 -24.72
N ILE A 62 -6.75 8.42 -25.23
CA ILE A 62 -7.15 7.91 -26.54
C ILE A 62 -8.21 6.84 -26.28
N THR A 63 -9.40 7.01 -26.85
CA THR A 63 -10.55 6.17 -26.55
C THR A 63 -11.30 5.79 -27.82
N SER A 64 -12.13 4.75 -27.75
CA SER A 64 -13.01 4.32 -28.84
C SER A 64 -14.04 5.38 -29.27
N ILE A 65 -14.32 6.37 -28.41
CA ILE A 65 -15.29 7.45 -28.70
C ILE A 65 -14.63 8.74 -29.17
N GLY A 66 -13.31 8.89 -29.01
CA GLY A 66 -12.55 10.09 -29.44
C GLY A 66 -11.14 10.14 -28.88
N ASP A 67 -10.33 11.01 -29.51
CA ASP A 67 -9.01 11.39 -29.04
C ASP A 67 -9.13 12.67 -28.20
N PHE A 68 -8.71 12.58 -26.93
CA PHE A 68 -8.70 13.67 -25.96
C PHE A 68 -7.27 14.00 -25.49
N SER A 69 -6.27 13.69 -26.31
CA SER A 69 -4.85 13.94 -26.02
C SER A 69 -4.28 15.13 -26.79
N SER A 70 -4.88 15.49 -27.93
CA SER A 70 -4.40 16.54 -28.81
C SER A 70 -5.54 17.28 -29.48
N GLY A 71 -5.25 18.51 -29.98
CA GLY A 71 -6.28 19.36 -30.57
C GLY A 71 -7.33 19.83 -29.56
N MET A 72 -6.96 19.90 -28.30
CA MET A 72 -7.83 20.22 -27.17
C MET A 72 -7.88 21.73 -26.90
N GLN A 73 -9.01 22.18 -26.37
CA GLN A 73 -9.21 23.54 -25.85
C GLN A 73 -9.96 23.44 -24.52
N ILE A 74 -9.69 24.38 -23.60
CA ILE A 74 -10.50 24.52 -22.39
C ILE A 74 -11.83 25.14 -22.76
N SER A 75 -12.93 24.50 -22.43
CA SER A 75 -14.29 24.96 -22.68
C SER A 75 -15.00 25.51 -21.45
N ASP A 76 -14.64 25.00 -20.27
CA ASP A 76 -15.24 25.45 -19.01
C ASP A 76 -14.29 25.14 -17.83
N ILE A 77 -14.43 25.92 -16.74
CA ILE A 77 -13.68 25.76 -15.50
C ILE A 77 -14.63 25.95 -14.33
N LYS A 78 -14.71 24.94 -13.46
CA LYS A 78 -15.50 24.99 -12.25
C LYS A 78 -14.62 24.76 -11.02
N LYS A 79 -14.85 25.53 -9.95
CA LYS A 79 -14.20 25.36 -8.65
C LYS A 79 -15.22 25.02 -7.59
N ASP A 80 -14.85 24.13 -6.68
CA ASP A 80 -15.67 23.71 -5.56
C ASP A 80 -14.78 23.44 -4.34
N LYS A 81 -15.39 23.11 -3.20
CA LYS A 81 -14.70 22.72 -1.96
C LYS A 81 -15.25 21.40 -1.46
N ILE A 82 -14.36 20.59 -0.96
CA ILE A 82 -14.67 19.35 -0.26
C ILE A 82 -14.34 19.56 1.21
N ASP A 83 -15.29 19.24 2.07
CA ASP A 83 -15.15 19.25 3.52
C ASP A 83 -16.01 18.10 4.05
N LYS A 84 -15.37 17.02 4.48
CA LYS A 84 -16.07 15.83 4.95
C LYS A 84 -15.32 15.13 6.07
N GLU A 85 -16.09 14.55 6.99
CA GLU A 85 -15.58 13.67 8.04
C GLU A 85 -16.01 12.23 7.76
N TYR A 86 -15.14 11.28 8.08
CA TYR A 86 -15.47 9.87 8.02
C TYR A 86 -14.64 9.04 8.99
N LEU A 87 -15.13 7.85 9.31
CA LEU A 87 -14.46 6.90 10.18
C LEU A 87 -13.91 5.74 9.35
N GLN A 88 -12.76 5.23 9.76
CA GLN A 88 -12.23 3.94 9.35
C GLN A 88 -11.36 3.38 10.48
N ASP A 89 -11.41 2.09 10.68
CA ASP A 89 -10.81 1.40 11.84
C ASP A 89 -9.65 0.45 11.47
N LYS A 90 -9.26 0.42 10.20
CA LYS A 90 -8.30 -0.56 9.69
C LYS A 90 -6.86 -0.06 9.60
N ILE A 91 -6.66 1.21 9.29
CA ILE A 91 -5.32 1.72 8.95
C ILE A 91 -5.15 3.20 9.30
N LYS A 92 -3.99 3.57 9.82
CA LYS A 92 -3.46 4.93 10.07
C LYS A 92 -4.24 5.79 11.04
N ARG A 93 -5.50 6.08 10.76
CA ARG A 93 -6.36 6.99 11.54
C ARG A 93 -7.78 6.45 11.60
N SER A 94 -8.36 6.45 12.79
CA SER A 94 -9.76 6.01 12.96
C SER A 94 -10.78 7.11 12.63
N SER A 95 -10.40 8.38 12.73
CA SER A 95 -11.24 9.52 12.36
C SER A 95 -10.47 10.47 11.44
N ILE A 96 -11.05 10.79 10.30
CA ILE A 96 -10.43 11.60 9.27
C ILE A 96 -11.34 12.77 8.94
N HIS A 97 -10.77 13.98 8.98
CA HIS A 97 -11.35 15.20 8.43
C HIS A 97 -10.61 15.52 7.13
N TYR A 98 -11.30 15.38 6.00
CA TYR A 98 -10.75 15.65 4.67
C TYR A 98 -11.23 16.97 4.13
N GLU A 99 -10.31 17.92 3.99
CA GLU A 99 -10.51 19.22 3.34
C GLU A 99 -9.70 19.30 2.05
N ALA A 100 -10.34 19.68 0.94
CA ALA A 100 -9.68 19.89 -0.34
C ALA A 100 -10.42 20.96 -1.16
N ASN A 101 -9.69 21.65 -2.03
CA ASN A 101 -10.29 22.45 -3.08
C ASN A 101 -10.37 21.62 -4.36
N GLU A 102 -11.52 21.65 -5.02
CA GLU A 102 -11.76 20.93 -6.28
C GLU A 102 -11.70 21.90 -7.48
N LEU A 103 -11.01 21.47 -8.53
CA LEU A 103 -10.98 22.13 -9.84
C LEU A 103 -11.45 21.13 -10.89
N THR A 104 -12.53 21.41 -11.57
CA THR A 104 -12.96 20.67 -12.75
C THR A 104 -12.63 21.51 -13.99
N VAL A 105 -11.81 20.97 -14.88
CA VAL A 105 -11.47 21.56 -16.16
C VAL A 105 -12.13 20.73 -17.26
N SER A 106 -13.03 21.36 -18.02
CA SER A 106 -13.67 20.73 -19.18
C SER A 106 -12.85 21.04 -20.43
N PHE A 107 -12.44 20.00 -21.12
CA PHE A 107 -11.76 20.10 -22.40
C PHE A 107 -12.68 19.69 -23.54
N ILE A 108 -12.50 20.29 -24.70
CA ILE A 108 -13.21 19.96 -25.94
C ILE A 108 -12.22 19.70 -27.05
N ASN A 109 -12.42 18.65 -27.83
CA ASN A 109 -11.60 18.33 -29.00
C ASN A 109 -12.15 18.97 -30.29
N LYS A 110 -11.45 18.81 -31.39
CA LYS A 110 -11.86 19.38 -32.72
C LYS A 110 -13.20 18.86 -33.24
N LYS A 111 -13.71 17.73 -32.68
CA LYS A 111 -15.03 17.17 -33.03
C LYS A 111 -16.13 17.62 -32.07
N ASN A 112 -15.86 18.63 -31.22
CA ASN A 112 -16.77 19.10 -30.18
C ASN A 112 -17.15 18.01 -29.12
N GLN A 113 -16.29 16.99 -28.94
CA GLN A 113 -16.46 16.01 -27.88
C GLN A 113 -15.81 16.51 -26.59
N LYS A 114 -16.51 16.39 -25.48
CA LYS A 114 -16.11 16.95 -24.19
C LYS A 114 -15.62 15.87 -23.24
N ILE A 115 -14.56 16.18 -22.48
CA ILE A 115 -14.07 15.40 -21.35
C ILE A 115 -13.78 16.33 -20.17
N ASP A 116 -14.08 15.91 -18.96
CA ASP A 116 -13.72 16.64 -17.75
C ASP A 116 -12.52 16.00 -17.06
N VAL A 117 -11.59 16.80 -16.55
CA VAL A 117 -10.56 16.37 -15.62
C VAL A 117 -10.85 17.03 -14.28
N VAL A 118 -11.04 16.21 -13.26
CA VAL A 118 -11.36 16.66 -11.91
C VAL A 118 -10.13 16.52 -11.03
N PHE A 119 -9.68 17.62 -10.45
CA PHE A 119 -8.59 17.67 -9.50
C PHE A 119 -9.12 18.00 -8.10
N ARG A 120 -8.65 17.30 -7.09
CA ARG A 120 -8.82 17.61 -5.67
C ARG A 120 -7.46 17.85 -5.05
N VAL A 121 -7.27 19.00 -4.45
CA VAL A 121 -5.99 19.42 -3.85
C VAL A 121 -6.21 19.68 -2.37
N SER A 122 -5.64 18.82 -1.53
CA SER A 122 -5.52 19.03 -0.07
C SER A 122 -4.20 19.73 0.27
N ASN A 123 -3.82 19.81 1.54
CA ASN A 123 -2.59 20.50 1.93
C ASN A 123 -1.31 19.81 1.41
N ASN A 124 -1.36 18.49 1.23
CA ASN A 124 -0.22 17.70 0.77
C ASN A 124 -0.55 16.71 -0.35
N ASP A 125 -1.82 16.62 -0.76
CA ASP A 125 -2.22 15.60 -1.72
C ASP A 125 -2.94 16.20 -2.92
N ILE A 126 -2.72 15.60 -4.08
CA ILE A 126 -3.46 15.83 -5.31
C ILE A 126 -4.07 14.50 -5.74
N GLY A 127 -5.38 14.46 -5.88
CA GLY A 127 -6.08 13.38 -6.59
C GLY A 127 -6.71 13.91 -7.86
N PHE A 128 -6.62 13.16 -8.96
CA PHE A 128 -7.34 13.54 -10.18
C PHE A 128 -7.83 12.33 -10.98
N CYS A 129 -8.92 12.52 -11.69
CA CYS A 129 -9.52 11.52 -12.57
C CYS A 129 -10.15 12.17 -13.80
N TYR A 130 -10.35 11.38 -14.84
CA TYR A 130 -11.11 11.78 -16.01
C TYR A 130 -12.57 11.37 -15.86
N ARG A 131 -13.51 12.27 -16.17
CA ARG A 131 -14.93 11.99 -16.35
C ARG A 131 -15.26 11.99 -17.83
N LEU A 132 -15.66 10.83 -18.34
CA LEU A 132 -16.07 10.65 -19.70
C LEU A 132 -17.59 10.80 -19.79
N LEU A 133 -18.01 11.69 -20.67
CA LEU A 133 -19.42 11.97 -20.93
C LEU A 133 -19.91 11.10 -22.08
N GLN A 134 -21.21 10.90 -22.17
CA GLN A 134 -21.82 10.25 -23.32
C GLN A 134 -21.68 11.17 -24.56
N HIS A 135 -21.29 10.59 -25.69
CA HIS A 135 -21.17 11.27 -26.96
C HIS A 135 -22.00 10.55 -28.03
N GLY A 136 -23.02 11.24 -28.56
CA GLY A 136 -23.95 10.64 -29.50
C GLY A 136 -24.76 9.51 -28.86
N GLU A 137 -24.89 8.39 -29.57
CA GLU A 137 -25.63 7.20 -29.10
C GLU A 137 -24.75 6.17 -28.35
N SER A 138 -23.44 6.43 -28.23
CA SER A 138 -22.55 5.48 -27.58
C SER A 138 -22.70 5.52 -26.05
N GLU A 139 -22.99 4.38 -25.46
CA GLU A 139 -23.09 4.18 -24.01
C GLU A 139 -21.89 3.42 -23.43
N VAL A 140 -20.89 3.11 -24.26
CA VAL A 140 -19.69 2.36 -23.88
C VAL A 140 -18.44 3.04 -24.40
N CYS A 141 -17.34 2.91 -23.66
CA CYS A 141 -16.05 3.45 -24.00
C CYS A 141 -14.93 2.46 -23.68
N ILE A 142 -14.04 2.21 -24.62
CA ILE A 142 -12.77 1.53 -24.37
C ILE A 142 -11.70 2.61 -24.31
N ILE A 143 -10.89 2.62 -23.24
CA ILE A 143 -9.76 3.54 -23.12
C ILE A 143 -8.51 2.81 -23.63
N GLU A 144 -8.14 3.11 -24.87
CA GLU A 144 -7.05 2.43 -25.58
C GLU A 144 -5.69 2.83 -25.00
N LYS A 145 -5.55 4.11 -24.56
CA LYS A 145 -4.32 4.63 -23.97
C LYS A 145 -4.61 5.80 -23.05
N GLU A 146 -3.91 5.85 -21.93
CA GLU A 146 -3.83 7.00 -21.05
C GLU A 146 -2.45 7.66 -21.20
N LEU A 147 -2.42 8.93 -21.55
CA LEU A 147 -1.20 9.72 -21.79
C LEU A 147 -0.82 10.58 -20.59
N THR A 148 -1.54 10.39 -19.47
CA THR A 148 -1.21 11.05 -18.20
C THR A 148 0.24 10.82 -17.85
N GLY A 149 0.99 11.90 -17.70
CA GLY A 149 2.41 11.88 -17.36
C GLY A 149 2.70 12.49 -15.99
N PHE A 150 3.90 12.19 -15.51
CA PHE A 150 4.51 12.72 -14.30
C PHE A 150 5.94 13.11 -14.67
N ASN A 151 6.17 14.40 -14.88
CA ASN A 151 7.45 14.93 -15.34
C ASN A 151 8.21 15.53 -14.17
N PHE A 152 9.37 14.98 -13.84
CA PHE A 152 10.15 15.36 -12.67
C PHE A 152 11.37 16.19 -13.04
N PRO A 153 11.80 17.13 -12.16
CA PRO A 153 13.08 17.81 -12.29
C PRO A 153 14.27 16.83 -12.38
N GLN A 154 15.27 17.13 -13.19
CA GLN A 154 16.44 16.28 -13.45
C GLN A 154 17.24 15.84 -12.20
N LYS A 155 17.17 16.60 -11.11
CA LYS A 155 17.83 16.29 -9.83
C LYS A 155 17.13 15.22 -9.01
N THR A 156 16.07 14.62 -9.52
CA THR A 156 15.24 13.64 -8.81
C THR A 156 15.92 12.28 -8.77
N SER A 157 15.90 11.62 -7.62
CA SER A 157 16.20 10.20 -7.47
C SER A 157 14.92 9.41 -7.14
N THR A 158 14.98 8.09 -7.31
CA THR A 158 13.79 7.25 -7.27
C THR A 158 13.95 6.07 -6.32
N PHE A 159 12.81 5.60 -5.77
CA PHE A 159 12.68 4.40 -4.96
C PHE A 159 11.55 3.55 -5.56
N LEU A 160 11.88 2.81 -6.60
CA LEU A 160 10.90 2.14 -7.45
C LEU A 160 11.06 0.63 -7.42
N SER A 161 9.94 -0.08 -7.56
CA SER A 161 9.88 -1.54 -7.73
C SER A 161 9.49 -1.85 -9.18
N PRO A 162 10.18 -2.77 -9.89
CA PRO A 162 9.91 -3.03 -11.29
C PRO A 162 8.60 -3.78 -11.51
N GLN A 163 7.88 -3.46 -12.58
CA GLN A 163 6.78 -4.28 -13.08
C GLN A 163 7.35 -5.59 -13.63
N ALA A 164 6.89 -6.73 -13.10
CA ALA A 164 7.35 -8.03 -13.53
C ALA A 164 6.73 -8.44 -14.88
N THR A 165 7.49 -9.17 -15.69
CA THR A 165 6.95 -9.83 -16.89
C THR A 165 5.83 -10.79 -16.51
N PRO A 166 4.71 -10.82 -17.24
CA PRO A 166 3.61 -11.71 -16.91
C PRO A 166 3.99 -13.19 -17.08
N MET A 167 3.35 -14.04 -16.30
CA MET A 167 3.46 -15.51 -16.36
C MET A 167 4.88 -16.03 -16.14
N ILE A 168 5.73 -15.27 -15.43
CA ILE A 168 7.03 -15.73 -14.93
C ILE A 168 6.95 -16.08 -13.44
N GLY A 169 8.10 -16.45 -12.87
CA GLY A 169 8.22 -16.83 -11.48
C GLY A 169 7.74 -18.25 -11.20
N TRP A 170 7.67 -18.59 -9.92
CA TRP A 170 7.24 -19.91 -9.51
C TRP A 170 5.81 -20.19 -9.99
N LYS A 171 5.63 -21.30 -10.71
CA LYS A 171 4.32 -21.72 -11.25
C LYS A 171 3.53 -20.64 -12.00
N ARG A 172 4.22 -19.70 -12.64
CA ARG A 172 3.63 -18.62 -13.46
C ARG A 172 2.67 -17.70 -12.66
N THR A 173 3.04 -17.39 -11.43
CA THR A 173 2.17 -16.60 -10.51
C THR A 173 2.38 -15.09 -10.59
N LYS A 174 3.36 -14.60 -11.37
CA LYS A 174 3.58 -13.14 -11.53
C LYS A 174 2.78 -12.57 -12.72
N PRO A 175 2.43 -11.28 -12.68
CA PRO A 175 2.81 -10.26 -11.70
C PRO A 175 2.01 -10.35 -10.40
N SER A 176 2.66 -10.07 -9.26
CA SER A 176 2.09 -10.14 -7.91
C SER A 176 2.66 -9.07 -6.97
N TYR A 177 3.37 -8.08 -7.52
CA TYR A 177 4.03 -7.00 -6.78
C TYR A 177 5.16 -7.44 -5.81
N GLU A 178 5.59 -8.68 -5.91
CA GLU A 178 6.64 -9.28 -5.06
C GLU A 178 8.03 -9.09 -5.66
N GLU A 179 8.42 -7.81 -5.89
CA GLU A 179 9.74 -7.43 -6.36
C GLU A 179 10.40 -6.47 -5.37
N GLY A 180 11.73 -6.45 -5.36
CA GLY A 180 12.50 -5.54 -4.51
C GLY A 180 12.56 -4.13 -5.07
N TYR A 181 12.83 -3.16 -4.20
CA TYR A 181 13.03 -1.76 -4.58
C TYR A 181 14.48 -1.46 -4.93
N ASN A 182 14.68 -0.57 -5.90
CA ASN A 182 15.96 0.07 -6.18
C ASN A 182 15.96 1.47 -5.53
N PRO A 183 16.85 1.73 -4.55
CA PRO A 183 16.88 2.99 -3.84
C PRO A 183 17.83 4.00 -4.47
N ASP A 184 17.47 5.29 -4.39
CA ASP A 184 18.28 6.43 -4.82
C ASP A 184 18.80 6.33 -6.28
N GLU A 185 18.05 5.61 -7.15
CA GLU A 185 18.41 5.51 -8.57
C GLU A 185 18.17 6.86 -9.27
N PRO A 186 19.06 7.26 -10.19
CA PRO A 186 18.82 8.43 -11.02
C PRO A 186 17.51 8.31 -11.81
N ILE A 187 16.84 9.46 -12.01
CA ILE A 187 15.63 9.49 -12.83
C ILE A 187 15.91 8.95 -14.24
N GLY A 188 14.92 8.26 -14.82
CA GLY A 188 15.06 7.62 -16.14
C GLY A 188 15.92 6.35 -16.17
N THR A 189 16.36 5.83 -15.03
CA THR A 189 17.01 4.50 -14.96
C THR A 189 16.03 3.44 -15.49
N PRO A 190 16.45 2.57 -16.44
CA PRO A 190 15.60 1.51 -16.97
C PRO A 190 15.21 0.47 -15.91
N SER A 191 13.96 0.01 -15.94
CA SER A 191 13.49 -1.04 -15.04
C SER A 191 14.11 -2.40 -15.39
N ARG A 192 14.14 -3.31 -14.42
CA ARG A 192 14.74 -4.64 -14.58
C ARG A 192 14.16 -5.45 -15.75
N TYR A 193 12.86 -5.28 -16.04
CA TYR A 193 12.16 -6.06 -17.06
C TYR A 193 11.79 -5.25 -18.30
N GLY A 194 12.10 -3.94 -18.34
CA GLY A 194 11.73 -3.06 -19.46
C GLY A 194 10.23 -2.78 -19.57
N LEU A 195 9.46 -2.98 -18.49
CA LEU A 195 8.01 -2.82 -18.43
C LEU A 195 7.57 -1.66 -17.53
N GLY A 196 8.52 -0.87 -17.02
CA GLY A 196 8.24 0.20 -16.08
C GLY A 196 8.17 -0.27 -14.62
N TYR A 197 7.39 0.44 -13.81
CA TYR A 197 7.43 0.34 -12.36
C TYR A 197 6.04 0.24 -11.75
N THR A 198 5.91 -0.58 -10.71
CA THR A 198 4.66 -0.73 -9.96
C THR A 198 4.36 0.48 -9.10
N PHE A 199 3.09 0.73 -8.81
CA PHE A 199 2.70 1.60 -7.71
C PHE A 199 2.85 0.89 -6.35
N PRO A 200 2.98 1.65 -5.23
CA PRO A 200 3.30 3.08 -5.16
C PRO A 200 4.74 3.35 -5.59
N SER A 201 4.98 4.55 -6.12
CA SER A 201 6.28 4.97 -6.64
C SER A 201 6.75 6.23 -5.90
N LEU A 202 7.90 6.18 -5.23
CA LEU A 202 8.43 7.30 -4.44
C LEU A 202 9.58 7.98 -5.16
N PHE A 203 9.53 9.32 -5.21
CA PHE A 203 10.49 10.20 -5.85
C PHE A 203 11.06 11.20 -4.83
N HIS A 204 12.36 11.43 -4.87
CA HIS A 204 13.08 12.38 -4.02
C HIS A 204 13.70 13.48 -4.88
N ILE A 205 13.21 14.71 -4.73
CA ILE A 205 13.61 15.87 -5.57
C ILE A 205 14.75 16.62 -4.90
N GLY A 206 15.91 15.98 -4.77
CA GLY A 206 17.07 16.53 -4.08
C GLY A 206 16.72 17.09 -2.69
N GLU A 207 17.15 18.32 -2.39
CA GLU A 207 16.85 18.97 -1.11
C GLU A 207 15.41 19.58 -1.04
N ASP A 208 14.65 19.52 -2.14
CA ASP A 208 13.36 20.22 -2.22
C ASP A 208 12.20 19.45 -1.62
N GLY A 209 12.22 18.11 -1.72
CA GLY A 209 11.15 17.30 -1.12
C GLY A 209 10.89 15.95 -1.76
N TRP A 210 9.70 15.44 -1.52
CA TRP A 210 9.27 14.08 -1.83
C TRP A 210 7.93 14.07 -2.54
N VAL A 211 7.77 13.14 -3.48
CA VAL A 211 6.51 12.87 -4.16
C VAL A 211 6.26 11.37 -4.17
N LEU A 212 5.12 10.93 -3.64
CA LEU A 212 4.64 9.56 -3.74
C LEU A 212 3.50 9.51 -4.75
N ILE A 213 3.63 8.68 -5.78
CA ILE A 213 2.58 8.47 -6.78
C ILE A 213 1.93 7.12 -6.57
N SER A 214 0.59 7.08 -6.68
CA SER A 214 -0.19 5.87 -6.67
C SER A 214 -1.52 6.08 -7.42
N GLU A 215 -2.43 5.12 -7.26
CA GLU A 215 -3.81 5.23 -7.73
C GLU A 215 -4.77 4.68 -6.68
N THR A 216 -6.04 5.08 -6.75
CA THR A 216 -7.08 4.59 -5.85
C THR A 216 -8.45 4.53 -6.51
N GLY A 217 -9.37 3.74 -5.95
CA GLY A 217 -10.71 3.56 -6.50
C GLY A 217 -10.79 2.58 -7.68
N VAL A 218 -9.77 1.74 -7.89
CA VAL A 218 -9.79 0.68 -8.91
C VAL A 218 -10.68 -0.47 -8.44
N ARG A 219 -11.59 -0.90 -9.32
CA ARG A 219 -12.52 -2.00 -9.09
C ARG A 219 -12.92 -2.66 -10.40
N SER A 220 -13.94 -3.51 -10.41
CA SER A 220 -14.45 -4.25 -11.59
C SER A 220 -14.71 -3.41 -12.84
N THR A 221 -14.91 -2.10 -12.69
CA THR A 221 -15.18 -1.18 -13.80
C THR A 221 -13.92 -0.66 -14.49
N TYR A 222 -12.72 -1.06 -14.05
CA TYR A 222 -11.46 -0.62 -14.61
C TYR A 222 -10.35 -1.66 -14.39
N CYS A 223 -9.19 -1.48 -15.02
CA CYS A 223 -7.98 -2.26 -14.74
C CYS A 223 -7.08 -1.54 -13.73
N GLY A 224 -6.16 -2.25 -13.08
CA GLY A 224 -5.02 -1.63 -12.41
C GLY A 224 -4.08 -0.99 -13.42
N SER A 225 -3.26 -0.05 -12.98
CA SER A 225 -2.22 0.55 -13.82
C SER A 225 -0.88 0.63 -13.08
N HIS A 226 0.17 0.98 -13.80
CA HIS A 226 1.53 1.15 -13.30
C HIS A 226 2.21 2.29 -14.06
N LEU A 227 3.45 2.65 -13.70
CA LEU A 227 4.25 3.62 -14.45
C LEU A 227 4.98 2.95 -15.61
N SER A 228 5.06 3.64 -16.74
CA SER A 228 5.94 3.27 -17.86
C SER A 228 7.42 3.31 -17.45
N GLU A 229 8.30 2.90 -18.36
CA GLU A 229 9.71 3.33 -18.31
C GLU A 229 9.79 4.85 -18.25
N GLY A 230 10.73 5.38 -17.46
CA GLY A 230 11.04 6.80 -17.42
C GLY A 230 11.86 7.23 -18.64
N THR A 231 11.59 8.44 -19.17
CA THR A 231 12.49 9.03 -20.16
C THR A 231 13.73 9.62 -19.48
N ALA A 232 14.78 9.86 -20.26
CA ALA A 232 15.99 10.53 -19.76
C ALA A 232 15.71 11.95 -19.22
N GLU A 233 14.64 12.58 -19.71
CA GLU A 233 14.19 13.90 -19.28
C GLU A 233 13.34 13.87 -18.02
N GLY A 234 12.99 12.68 -17.49
CA GLY A 234 12.26 12.53 -16.23
C GLY A 234 10.75 12.35 -16.34
N LEU A 235 10.24 12.11 -17.54
CA LEU A 235 8.82 11.84 -17.77
C LEU A 235 8.52 10.35 -17.61
N TYR A 236 7.59 10.02 -16.72
CA TYR A 236 6.90 8.73 -16.61
C TYR A 236 5.45 8.92 -17.05
N THR A 237 4.82 7.88 -17.61
CA THR A 237 3.41 7.90 -18.00
C THR A 237 2.66 6.72 -17.40
N ILE A 238 1.34 6.78 -17.42
CA ILE A 238 0.52 5.61 -17.06
C ILE A 238 0.69 4.51 -18.12
N ALA A 239 0.85 3.28 -17.65
CA ALA A 239 0.84 2.07 -18.45
C ALA A 239 -0.24 1.11 -17.94
N TYR A 240 -0.87 0.40 -18.86
CA TYR A 240 -1.89 -0.61 -18.59
C TYR A 240 -1.28 -2.01 -18.47
N PRO A 241 -2.04 -2.99 -17.95
CA PRO A 241 -1.60 -4.36 -17.84
C PRO A 241 -1.03 -4.92 -19.16
N ASP A 242 -0.03 -5.79 -19.05
CA ASP A 242 0.50 -6.48 -20.22
C ASP A 242 -0.55 -7.45 -20.81
N PRO A 243 -0.68 -7.55 -22.15
CA PRO A 243 -1.56 -8.51 -22.80
C PRO A 243 -1.36 -9.97 -22.35
N GLY A 244 -0.16 -10.35 -21.93
CA GLY A 244 0.18 -11.69 -21.44
C GLY A 244 -0.36 -12.01 -20.02
N GLU A 245 -0.73 -11.00 -19.23
CA GLU A 245 -1.32 -11.23 -17.91
C GLU A 245 -2.58 -12.11 -18.00
N ASN A 246 -2.92 -12.76 -16.89
CA ASN A 246 -4.07 -13.66 -16.82
C ASN A 246 -4.02 -14.77 -17.90
N ASN A 247 -2.81 -15.28 -18.19
CA ASN A 247 -2.53 -16.26 -19.23
C ASN A 247 -3.04 -15.84 -20.64
N GLY A 248 -2.99 -14.54 -20.93
CA GLY A 248 -3.43 -13.95 -22.21
C GLY A 248 -4.95 -13.73 -22.32
N LEU A 249 -5.73 -14.07 -21.29
CA LEU A 249 -7.18 -13.94 -21.32
C LEU A 249 -7.65 -12.59 -20.77
N GLY A 250 -8.72 -12.06 -21.38
CA GLY A 250 -9.25 -10.73 -21.07
C GLY A 250 -8.50 -9.60 -21.77
N SER A 251 -9.13 -8.41 -21.78
CA SER A 251 -8.55 -7.20 -22.36
C SER A 251 -7.48 -6.60 -21.45
N ALA A 252 -6.36 -6.14 -22.05
CA ALA A 252 -5.34 -5.38 -21.34
C ALA A 252 -5.74 -3.91 -21.15
N VAL A 253 -6.74 -3.42 -21.88
CA VAL A 253 -7.26 -2.06 -21.79
C VAL A 253 -8.66 -2.06 -21.18
N PRO A 254 -9.00 -1.03 -20.37
CA PRO A 254 -10.28 -1.01 -19.68
C PRO A 254 -11.43 -0.56 -20.59
N GLY A 255 -12.60 -1.13 -20.30
CA GLY A 255 -13.87 -0.71 -20.88
C GLY A 255 -14.85 -0.27 -19.79
N LEU A 256 -15.57 0.80 -20.03
CA LEU A 256 -16.54 1.33 -19.07
C LEU A 256 -17.83 1.81 -19.75
N SER A 257 -18.91 1.85 -18.98
CA SER A 257 -20.18 2.45 -19.38
C SER A 257 -20.10 3.98 -19.30
N LEU A 258 -20.83 4.67 -20.15
CA LEU A 258 -20.91 6.13 -20.17
C LEU A 258 -22.26 6.62 -19.62
N PRO A 259 -22.26 7.73 -18.84
CA PRO A 259 -21.08 8.46 -18.36
C PRO A 259 -20.30 7.64 -17.34
N GLY A 260 -18.95 7.79 -17.33
CA GLY A 260 -18.08 7.03 -16.45
C GLY A 260 -16.83 7.81 -16.06
N SER A 261 -16.05 7.26 -15.13
CA SER A 261 -14.81 7.89 -14.67
C SER A 261 -13.69 6.86 -14.58
N THR A 262 -12.45 7.33 -14.83
CA THR A 262 -11.26 6.54 -14.50
C THR A 262 -11.08 6.46 -12.98
N PRO A 263 -10.26 5.54 -12.46
CA PRO A 263 -9.72 5.63 -11.12
C PRO A 263 -8.99 6.95 -10.87
N TRP A 264 -8.80 7.29 -9.61
CA TRP A 264 -8.04 8.46 -9.21
C TRP A 264 -6.53 8.19 -9.32
N ARG A 265 -5.79 9.08 -9.97
CA ARG A 265 -4.34 9.18 -9.84
C ARG A 265 -4.03 10.03 -8.62
N THR A 266 -3.09 9.59 -7.79
CA THR A 266 -2.78 10.27 -6.52
C THR A 266 -1.32 10.66 -6.45
N LEU A 267 -1.06 11.87 -5.93
CA LEU A 267 0.26 12.37 -5.61
C LEU A 267 0.23 12.90 -4.18
N THR A 268 1.11 12.38 -3.33
CA THR A 268 1.37 12.98 -2.01
C THR A 268 2.68 13.71 -2.07
N ILE A 269 2.68 15.00 -1.69
CA ILE A 269 3.78 15.94 -1.90
C ILE A 269 4.14 16.65 -0.59
N GLY A 270 5.43 16.72 -0.29
CA GLY A 270 5.93 17.48 0.85
C GLY A 270 7.42 17.75 0.82
N ASN A 271 7.88 18.72 1.59
CA ASN A 271 9.29 18.99 1.81
C ASN A 271 9.95 18.01 2.83
N SER A 272 9.20 17.05 3.31
CA SER A 272 9.66 15.99 4.21
C SER A 272 8.86 14.71 3.97
N LEU A 273 9.29 13.61 4.59
CA LEU A 273 8.61 12.31 4.52
C LEU A 273 7.34 12.23 5.39
N LYS A 274 7.09 13.22 6.25
CA LYS A 274 5.91 13.22 7.12
C LYS A 274 4.59 13.11 6.34
N PRO A 275 4.30 13.95 5.34
CA PRO A 275 3.09 13.79 4.53
C PRO A 275 3.00 12.42 3.84
N ILE A 276 4.14 11.88 3.37
CA ILE A 276 4.18 10.58 2.69
C ILE A 276 3.69 9.45 3.61
N VAL A 277 4.22 9.39 4.83
CA VAL A 277 3.87 8.34 5.80
C VAL A 277 2.45 8.51 6.33
N GLU A 278 2.01 9.75 6.53
CA GLU A 278 0.73 10.07 7.19
C GLU A 278 -0.44 10.22 6.21
N THR A 279 -0.23 10.20 4.89
CA THR A 279 -1.30 10.42 3.89
C THR A 279 -2.48 9.47 4.08
N THR A 280 -3.67 10.01 3.87
CA THR A 280 -4.95 9.28 3.83
C THR A 280 -5.60 9.33 2.45
N ILE A 281 -4.91 9.90 1.45
CA ILE A 281 -5.47 10.16 0.11
C ILE A 281 -6.13 8.94 -0.56
N PRO A 282 -5.63 7.68 -0.40
CA PRO A 282 -6.32 6.53 -0.99
C PRO A 282 -7.76 6.36 -0.48
N TYR A 283 -8.02 6.80 0.75
CA TYR A 283 -9.32 6.67 1.42
C TYR A 283 -10.17 7.93 1.24
N ASP A 284 -9.55 9.12 1.19
CA ASP A 284 -10.23 10.40 1.02
C ASP A 284 -11.00 10.50 -0.29
N LEU A 285 -10.52 9.80 -1.32
CA LEU A 285 -11.07 9.80 -2.68
C LEU A 285 -12.02 8.64 -2.97
N THR A 286 -12.21 7.72 -2.03
CA THR A 286 -13.08 6.54 -2.18
C THR A 286 -14.25 6.60 -1.20
N GLU A 287 -15.28 5.79 -1.48
CA GLU A 287 -16.44 5.63 -0.59
C GLU A 287 -16.72 4.13 -0.39
N PRO A 288 -17.37 3.73 0.72
CA PRO A 288 -17.84 2.36 0.89
C PRO A 288 -18.76 1.95 -0.26
N LEU A 289 -18.57 0.76 -0.81
CA LEU A 289 -19.39 0.24 -1.92
C LEU A 289 -20.64 -0.47 -1.43
N TYR A 290 -20.61 -1.01 -0.22
CA TYR A 290 -21.72 -1.69 0.43
C TYR A 290 -21.51 -1.72 1.95
N GLU A 291 -22.58 -2.00 2.68
CA GLU A 291 -22.57 -2.13 4.13
C GLU A 291 -21.98 -3.48 4.57
N PRO A 292 -21.31 -3.55 5.72
CA PRO A 292 -20.88 -4.81 6.29
C PRO A 292 -22.08 -5.68 6.67
N SER A 293 -22.03 -6.98 6.34
CA SER A 293 -23.10 -7.92 6.71
C SER A 293 -23.12 -8.28 8.20
N GLN A 294 -22.00 -8.02 8.88
CA GLN A 294 -21.82 -8.21 10.32
C GLN A 294 -20.71 -7.28 10.83
N GLU A 295 -20.57 -7.18 12.14
CA GLU A 295 -19.40 -6.53 12.74
C GLU A 295 -18.14 -7.42 12.51
N TYR A 296 -17.19 -6.91 11.74
CA TYR A 296 -15.90 -7.58 11.52
C TYR A 296 -14.93 -7.23 12.64
N LYS A 297 -14.30 -8.25 13.23
CA LYS A 297 -13.27 -8.09 14.26
C LYS A 297 -11.89 -8.29 13.66
N TYR A 298 -10.95 -7.48 14.10
CA TYR A 298 -9.55 -7.55 13.68
C TYR A 298 -8.69 -8.10 14.81
N GLY A 299 -7.46 -8.51 14.50
CA GLY A 299 -6.60 -9.05 15.54
C GLY A 299 -5.38 -9.79 15.00
N ARG A 300 -4.82 -10.62 15.87
CA ARG A 300 -3.56 -11.34 15.69
C ARG A 300 -3.84 -12.79 15.32
N SER A 301 -3.02 -13.32 14.43
CA SER A 301 -3.12 -14.69 13.96
C SER A 301 -1.80 -15.43 14.10
N THR A 302 -1.84 -16.71 14.42
CA THR A 302 -0.72 -17.62 14.19
C THR A 302 -0.78 -18.19 12.78
N TRP A 303 0.38 -18.57 12.24
CA TRP A 303 0.52 -19.07 10.88
C TRP A 303 1.68 -20.08 10.80
N SER A 304 1.37 -21.38 10.75
CA SER A 304 2.38 -22.43 10.79
C SER A 304 3.24 -22.49 9.54
N TRP A 305 2.63 -22.22 8.38
CA TRP A 305 3.29 -22.36 7.07
C TRP A 305 4.51 -21.46 6.95
N ILE A 306 4.48 -20.26 7.52
CA ILE A 306 5.57 -19.28 7.37
C ILE A 306 6.93 -19.85 7.81
N MET A 307 6.98 -20.73 8.80
CA MET A 307 8.23 -21.34 9.28
C MET A 307 8.31 -22.85 9.02
N TRP A 308 7.18 -23.55 9.09
CA TRP A 308 7.16 -25.00 8.99
C TRP A 308 6.79 -25.52 7.60
N GLN A 309 6.39 -24.61 6.69
CA GLN A 309 6.06 -24.84 5.30
C GLN A 309 4.96 -25.90 5.08
N ASP A 310 4.79 -26.41 3.87
CA ASP A 310 3.74 -27.36 3.45
C ASP A 310 3.63 -28.57 4.39
N ARG A 311 4.73 -29.02 4.99
CA ARG A 311 4.74 -30.16 5.92
C ARG A 311 3.94 -29.93 7.19
N SER A 312 3.66 -28.67 7.53
CA SER A 312 2.82 -28.33 8.69
C SER A 312 1.32 -28.49 8.43
N MET A 313 0.90 -28.71 7.18
CA MET A 313 -0.51 -28.88 6.84
C MET A 313 -1.01 -30.28 7.21
N ASN A 314 -0.87 -30.65 8.44
CA ASN A 314 -1.41 -31.87 9.04
C ASN A 314 -2.16 -31.52 10.32
N TYR A 315 -3.05 -32.39 10.77
CA TYR A 315 -3.95 -32.13 11.89
C TYR A 315 -3.21 -31.78 13.19
N ASP A 316 -2.16 -32.52 13.54
CA ASP A 316 -1.46 -32.40 14.83
C ASP A 316 -0.65 -31.10 14.91
N ASP A 317 -0.01 -30.69 13.81
CA ASP A 317 0.70 -29.42 13.74
C ASP A 317 -0.27 -28.24 13.83
N GLN A 318 -1.46 -28.34 13.22
CA GLN A 318 -2.47 -27.30 13.35
C GLN A 318 -3.05 -27.22 14.77
N VAL A 319 -3.27 -28.35 15.46
CA VAL A 319 -3.61 -28.34 16.89
C VAL A 319 -2.53 -27.63 17.72
N THR A 320 -1.26 -27.87 17.40
CA THR A 320 -0.14 -27.17 18.08
C THR A 320 -0.20 -25.65 17.88
N TYR A 321 -0.51 -25.17 16.68
CA TYR A 321 -0.61 -23.75 16.40
C TYR A 321 -1.92 -23.11 16.91
N ILE A 322 -3.01 -23.85 17.01
CA ILE A 322 -4.23 -23.41 17.71
C ILE A 322 -3.91 -23.20 19.20
N ASN A 323 -3.18 -24.14 19.83
CA ASN A 323 -2.77 -23.98 21.23
C ASN A 323 -1.82 -22.79 21.39
N LEU A 324 -0.87 -22.57 20.47
CA LEU A 324 -0.02 -21.39 20.46
C LEU A 324 -0.84 -20.09 20.39
N ALA A 325 -1.84 -20.03 19.51
CA ALA A 325 -2.74 -18.87 19.42
C ALA A 325 -3.47 -18.62 20.76
N ALA A 326 -4.01 -19.68 21.37
CA ALA A 326 -4.69 -19.60 22.67
C ALA A 326 -3.73 -19.14 23.79
N ASP A 327 -2.50 -19.66 23.85
CA ASP A 327 -1.49 -19.31 24.87
C ASP A 327 -1.03 -17.85 24.73
N LEU A 328 -1.03 -17.32 23.51
CA LEU A 328 -0.72 -15.93 23.20
C LEU A 328 -1.94 -14.98 23.35
N GLY A 329 -3.14 -15.53 23.51
CA GLY A 329 -4.38 -14.75 23.51
C GLY A 329 -4.69 -14.14 22.15
N TYR A 330 -4.33 -14.83 21.07
CA TYR A 330 -4.59 -14.40 19.70
C TYR A 330 -6.01 -14.75 19.25
N GLU A 331 -6.55 -13.90 18.44
CA GLU A 331 -7.91 -13.98 17.94
C GLU A 331 -8.07 -15.08 16.88
N PHE A 332 -6.98 -15.35 16.10
CA PHE A 332 -7.08 -16.18 14.90
C PHE A 332 -5.93 -17.18 14.77
N ILE A 333 -6.20 -18.20 13.94
CA ILE A 333 -5.20 -19.04 13.29
C ILE A 333 -5.45 -19.00 11.77
N LEU A 334 -4.38 -18.92 10.97
CA LEU A 334 -4.42 -19.22 9.53
C LEU A 334 -3.98 -20.67 9.30
N ILE A 335 -4.86 -21.49 8.73
CA ILE A 335 -4.55 -22.81 8.20
C ILE A 335 -4.34 -22.65 6.69
N ASP A 336 -3.10 -22.86 6.25
CA ASP A 336 -2.62 -22.51 4.92
C ASP A 336 -2.92 -23.58 3.86
N ALA A 337 -2.33 -23.46 2.67
CA ALA A 337 -2.53 -24.30 1.49
C ALA A 337 -2.38 -25.80 1.75
N LEU A 338 -3.04 -26.62 0.94
CA LEU A 338 -3.05 -28.09 0.98
C LEU A 338 -3.94 -28.70 2.10
N TRP A 339 -4.60 -27.91 2.91
CA TRP A 339 -5.45 -28.44 3.98
C TRP A 339 -6.57 -29.35 3.44
N ASP A 340 -7.03 -29.14 2.21
CA ASP A 340 -8.09 -29.92 1.55
C ASP A 340 -7.65 -31.35 1.23
N THR A 341 -6.36 -31.59 0.96
CA THR A 341 -5.80 -32.90 0.64
C THR A 341 -5.15 -33.56 1.85
N GLU A 342 -4.44 -32.81 2.68
CA GLU A 342 -3.64 -33.35 3.79
C GLU A 342 -4.47 -33.55 5.08
N ILE A 343 -5.47 -32.70 5.31
CA ILE A 343 -6.39 -32.79 6.45
C ILE A 343 -7.76 -33.30 5.98
N GLY A 344 -8.28 -32.76 4.90
CA GLY A 344 -9.61 -33.07 4.35
C GLY A 344 -10.76 -32.38 5.06
N TYR A 345 -11.88 -32.18 4.37
CA TYR A 345 -13.04 -31.40 4.85
C TYR A 345 -13.64 -31.93 6.15
N ASP A 346 -13.75 -33.27 6.29
CA ASP A 346 -14.35 -33.90 7.50
C ASP A 346 -13.50 -33.63 8.74
N ARG A 347 -12.18 -33.83 8.66
CA ARG A 347 -11.27 -33.57 9.77
C ARG A 347 -11.09 -32.08 10.03
N MET A 348 -11.18 -31.24 8.97
CA MET A 348 -11.12 -29.79 9.10
C MET A 348 -12.29 -29.27 9.95
N SER A 349 -13.48 -29.81 9.79
CA SER A 349 -14.63 -29.44 10.64
C SER A 349 -14.33 -29.66 12.13
N GLY A 350 -13.77 -30.81 12.47
CA GLY A 350 -13.35 -31.07 13.87
C GLY A 350 -12.21 -30.17 14.36
N LEU A 351 -11.31 -29.78 13.47
CA LEU A 351 -10.22 -28.85 13.79
C LEU A 351 -10.73 -27.43 14.06
N ILE A 352 -11.69 -26.97 13.29
CA ILE A 352 -12.37 -25.67 13.49
C ILE A 352 -13.12 -25.67 14.82
N GLU A 353 -13.87 -26.74 15.14
CA GLU A 353 -14.54 -26.89 16.43
C GLU A 353 -13.55 -26.86 17.59
N TYR A 354 -12.38 -27.52 17.43
CA TYR A 354 -11.32 -27.48 18.43
C TYR A 354 -10.77 -26.05 18.61
N ALA A 355 -10.50 -25.32 17.54
CA ALA A 355 -10.06 -23.92 17.61
C ALA A 355 -11.06 -23.05 18.37
N HIS A 356 -12.35 -23.14 18.02
CA HIS A 356 -13.42 -22.42 18.73
C HIS A 356 -13.50 -22.79 20.21
N SER A 357 -13.28 -24.08 20.58
CA SER A 357 -13.23 -24.51 21.99
C SER A 357 -12.10 -23.86 22.78
N LYS A 358 -11.06 -23.36 22.09
CA LYS A 358 -9.93 -22.62 22.65
C LYS A 358 -10.10 -21.09 22.58
N GLY A 359 -11.22 -20.61 22.04
CA GLY A 359 -11.47 -19.18 21.82
C GLY A 359 -10.71 -18.59 20.63
N VAL A 360 -10.27 -19.43 19.70
CA VAL A 360 -9.52 -19.04 18.49
C VAL A 360 -10.40 -19.23 17.28
N ASP A 361 -10.58 -18.17 16.49
CA ASP A 361 -11.29 -18.19 15.21
C ASP A 361 -10.34 -18.60 14.04
N VAL A 362 -10.88 -19.05 12.92
CA VAL A 362 -10.11 -19.65 11.84
C VAL A 362 -10.19 -18.87 10.55
N PHE A 363 -9.03 -18.67 9.91
CA PHE A 363 -8.87 -18.32 8.50
C PHE A 363 -8.41 -19.55 7.72
N LEU A 364 -8.94 -19.74 6.51
CA LEU A 364 -8.52 -20.83 5.60
C LEU A 364 -7.94 -20.27 4.31
N TRP A 365 -6.93 -20.92 3.81
CA TRP A 365 -6.29 -20.58 2.54
C TRP A 365 -7.03 -21.17 1.34
N TYR A 366 -7.09 -20.42 0.23
CA TYR A 366 -7.64 -20.83 -1.06
C TYR A 366 -6.79 -20.29 -2.22
N ASN A 367 -6.62 -21.11 -3.26
CA ASN A 367 -6.13 -20.64 -4.55
C ASN A 367 -7.28 -19.89 -5.27
N SER A 368 -7.01 -18.68 -5.76
CA SER A 368 -7.96 -17.88 -6.54
C SER A 368 -8.34 -18.54 -7.88
N ASN A 369 -7.53 -19.50 -8.32
CA ASN A 369 -7.50 -19.93 -9.70
C ASN A 369 -8.80 -20.55 -10.23
N GLY A 370 -8.72 -20.40 -11.46
CA GLY A 370 -9.12 -20.90 -12.70
C GLY A 370 -7.93 -21.36 -13.56
N TYR A 371 -7.56 -20.54 -14.50
CA TYR A 371 -6.74 -20.87 -15.65
C TYR A 371 -5.43 -20.05 -15.76
N TRP A 372 -5.09 -19.26 -14.76
CA TRP A 372 -4.00 -18.29 -14.84
C TRP A 372 -2.74 -18.68 -14.08
N ASN A 373 -2.72 -19.74 -13.30
CA ASN A 373 -1.50 -20.22 -12.66
C ASN A 373 -1.42 -21.74 -12.64
N ASP A 374 -0.20 -22.27 -12.46
CA ASP A 374 0.08 -23.71 -12.36
C ASP A 374 0.40 -24.15 -10.92
N ALA A 375 0.09 -23.33 -9.92
CA ALA A 375 0.36 -23.67 -8.52
C ALA A 375 -0.36 -24.98 -8.15
N PRO A 376 0.36 -25.94 -7.55
CA PRO A 376 -0.25 -27.23 -7.16
C PRO A 376 -1.16 -27.12 -5.94
N GLN A 377 -1.01 -26.09 -5.12
CA GLN A 377 -1.70 -25.93 -3.85
C GLN A 377 -3.20 -25.75 -4.02
N GLY A 378 -3.95 -26.48 -3.20
CA GLY A 378 -5.40 -26.41 -3.04
C GLY A 378 -5.83 -25.84 -1.69
N PRO A 379 -7.15 -25.58 -1.52
CA PRO A 379 -8.27 -25.84 -2.46
C PRO A 379 -8.21 -25.01 -3.74
N LYS A 380 -8.48 -25.67 -4.87
CA LYS A 380 -8.49 -25.06 -6.21
C LYS A 380 -9.88 -25.09 -6.85
N ASN A 381 -10.10 -24.21 -7.85
CA ASN A 381 -11.34 -24.14 -8.63
C ASN A 381 -12.61 -23.89 -7.80
N LYS A 382 -12.44 -23.27 -6.62
CA LYS A 382 -13.54 -22.94 -5.72
C LYS A 382 -13.98 -21.48 -5.86
N LEU A 383 -13.05 -20.54 -6.09
CA LEU A 383 -13.32 -19.12 -5.98
C LEU A 383 -13.51 -18.39 -7.32
N SER A 384 -12.98 -18.92 -8.42
CA SER A 384 -13.07 -18.29 -9.74
C SER A 384 -14.47 -18.33 -10.39
N ASN A 385 -15.34 -19.23 -9.92
CA ASN A 385 -16.70 -19.42 -10.44
C ASN A 385 -17.73 -19.13 -9.35
N ALA A 386 -18.69 -18.26 -9.63
CA ALA A 386 -19.69 -17.80 -8.65
C ALA A 386 -20.48 -18.95 -8.00
N VAL A 387 -20.88 -19.97 -8.77
CA VAL A 387 -21.64 -21.10 -8.24
C VAL A 387 -20.81 -21.92 -7.26
N ALA A 388 -19.57 -22.23 -7.63
CA ALA A 388 -18.63 -22.97 -6.76
C ALA A 388 -18.29 -22.14 -5.53
N ARG A 389 -18.01 -20.84 -5.71
CA ARG A 389 -17.64 -19.90 -4.65
C ARG A 389 -18.73 -19.76 -3.60
N LYS A 390 -19.97 -19.51 -3.99
CA LYS A 390 -21.10 -19.40 -3.06
C LYS A 390 -21.39 -20.73 -2.34
N LYS A 391 -21.23 -21.86 -3.01
CA LYS A 391 -21.36 -23.18 -2.36
C LYS A 391 -20.30 -23.38 -1.29
N GLU A 392 -19.06 -23.02 -1.59
CA GLU A 392 -17.93 -23.12 -0.65
C GLU A 392 -18.10 -22.16 0.53
N MET A 393 -18.42 -20.89 0.27
CA MET A 393 -18.62 -19.87 1.30
C MET A 393 -19.80 -20.20 2.24
N LYS A 394 -20.83 -20.87 1.74
CA LYS A 394 -21.92 -21.38 2.57
C LYS A 394 -21.45 -22.46 3.55
N TRP A 395 -20.57 -23.37 3.12
CA TRP A 395 -19.97 -24.35 3.99
C TRP A 395 -19.08 -23.68 5.05
N LEU A 396 -18.21 -22.74 4.64
CA LEU A 396 -17.34 -21.97 5.54
C LEU A 396 -18.14 -21.22 6.62
N GLN A 397 -19.23 -20.55 6.22
CA GLN A 397 -20.12 -19.89 7.17
C GLN A 397 -20.74 -20.89 8.16
N SER A 398 -21.19 -22.07 7.67
CA SER A 398 -21.78 -23.10 8.55
C SER A 398 -20.81 -23.68 9.54
N MET A 399 -19.50 -23.64 9.24
CA MET A 399 -18.42 -24.07 10.16
C MET A 399 -17.95 -22.95 11.08
N GLY A 400 -18.41 -21.72 10.90
CA GLY A 400 -18.00 -20.57 11.70
C GLY A 400 -16.64 -19.99 11.33
N VAL A 401 -16.10 -20.30 10.15
CA VAL A 401 -14.86 -19.69 9.62
C VAL A 401 -15.06 -18.18 9.50
N LYS A 402 -14.05 -17.39 9.87
CA LYS A 402 -14.12 -15.93 9.91
C LYS A 402 -13.49 -15.23 8.71
N GLY A 403 -12.60 -15.90 8.00
CA GLY A 403 -12.00 -15.28 6.83
C GLY A 403 -11.21 -16.24 5.96
N LEU A 404 -10.78 -15.72 4.82
CA LEU A 404 -9.98 -16.44 3.84
C LEU A 404 -8.70 -15.68 3.51
N LYS A 405 -7.60 -16.43 3.33
CA LYS A 405 -6.44 -16.01 2.57
C LYS A 405 -6.60 -16.55 1.15
N VAL A 406 -6.71 -15.65 0.17
CA VAL A 406 -6.92 -16.03 -1.23
C VAL A 406 -5.68 -15.64 -2.04
N ASP A 407 -5.08 -16.60 -2.72
CA ASP A 407 -3.74 -16.49 -3.27
C ASP A 407 -3.66 -16.72 -4.79
N PHE A 408 -2.58 -16.24 -5.43
CA PHE A 408 -2.17 -16.52 -6.81
C PHE A 408 -3.09 -15.93 -7.89
N PHE A 409 -3.25 -14.61 -7.90
CA PHE A 409 -4.00 -13.89 -8.94
C PHE A 409 -3.16 -13.69 -10.22
N GLY A 410 -3.83 -13.42 -11.34
CA GLY A 410 -3.24 -13.37 -12.68
C GLY A 410 -2.83 -11.99 -13.18
N GLY A 411 -2.65 -10.99 -12.33
CA GLY A 411 -2.28 -9.62 -12.72
C GLY A 411 -3.38 -8.60 -12.52
N ASP A 412 -3.37 -7.52 -13.32
CA ASP A 412 -4.15 -6.29 -13.08
C ASP A 412 -5.21 -5.97 -14.15
N LYS A 413 -5.48 -6.90 -15.07
CA LYS A 413 -6.55 -6.71 -16.06
C LYS A 413 -7.91 -6.49 -15.40
N GLN A 414 -8.83 -5.81 -16.08
CA GLN A 414 -10.19 -5.56 -15.58
C GLN A 414 -10.90 -6.87 -15.19
N GLU A 415 -10.67 -7.96 -15.90
CA GLU A 415 -11.16 -9.30 -15.57
C GLU A 415 -10.69 -9.77 -14.19
N THR A 416 -9.44 -9.50 -13.85
CA THR A 416 -8.87 -9.82 -12.52
C THR A 416 -9.46 -8.91 -11.44
N MET A 417 -9.62 -7.60 -11.72
CA MET A 417 -10.29 -6.69 -10.78
C MET A 417 -11.73 -7.10 -10.50
N LYS A 418 -12.44 -7.61 -11.53
CA LYS A 418 -13.77 -8.19 -11.37
C LYS A 418 -13.76 -9.38 -10.43
N LEU A 419 -12.79 -10.28 -10.54
CA LEU A 419 -12.67 -11.42 -9.64
C LEU A 419 -12.44 -10.99 -8.17
N TYR A 420 -11.58 -10.00 -7.92
CA TYR A 420 -11.39 -9.45 -6.58
C TYR A 420 -12.70 -8.91 -5.99
N GLU A 421 -13.45 -8.10 -6.75
CA GLU A 421 -14.73 -7.54 -6.32
C GLU A 421 -15.78 -8.63 -6.11
N ASP A 422 -15.86 -9.62 -7.01
CA ASP A 422 -16.76 -10.77 -6.89
C ASP A 422 -16.49 -11.59 -5.61
N ILE A 423 -15.22 -11.85 -5.29
CA ILE A 423 -14.83 -12.58 -4.07
C ILE A 423 -15.21 -11.77 -2.83
N LEU A 424 -14.87 -10.48 -2.80
CA LEU A 424 -15.17 -9.60 -1.66
C LEU A 424 -16.67 -9.47 -1.41
N THR A 425 -17.44 -9.26 -2.48
CA THR A 425 -18.90 -9.09 -2.39
C THR A 425 -19.59 -10.37 -1.91
N ASP A 426 -19.26 -11.51 -2.54
CA ASP A 426 -19.81 -12.79 -2.12
C ASP A 426 -19.38 -13.14 -0.68
N ALA A 427 -18.12 -12.91 -0.31
CA ALA A 427 -17.63 -13.16 1.03
C ALA A 427 -18.36 -12.32 2.09
N ASN A 428 -18.68 -11.05 1.78
CA ASN A 428 -19.48 -10.21 2.68
C ASN A 428 -20.87 -10.81 2.94
N GLU A 429 -21.55 -11.37 1.92
CA GLU A 429 -22.84 -12.04 2.09
C GLU A 429 -22.79 -13.20 3.09
N TYR A 430 -21.63 -13.88 3.22
CA TYR A 430 -21.41 -15.00 4.12
C TYR A 430 -20.67 -14.62 5.41
N GLY A 431 -20.40 -13.33 5.65
CA GLY A 431 -19.74 -12.84 6.85
C GLY A 431 -18.25 -13.20 6.92
N LEU A 432 -17.57 -13.29 5.78
CA LEU A 432 -16.16 -13.67 5.69
C LEU A 432 -15.27 -12.45 5.40
N MET A 433 -14.18 -12.32 6.16
CA MET A 433 -13.08 -11.38 5.88
C MET A 433 -12.16 -11.96 4.81
N ILE A 434 -11.50 -11.09 4.03
CA ILE A 434 -10.60 -11.51 2.95
C ILE A 434 -9.22 -10.84 3.08
N ILE A 435 -8.19 -11.68 3.00
CA ILE A 435 -6.79 -11.30 2.78
C ILE A 435 -6.39 -11.85 1.43
N PHE A 436 -5.69 -11.02 0.61
CA PHE A 436 -5.15 -11.44 -0.67
C PHE A 436 -3.64 -11.63 -0.62
N HIS A 437 -3.17 -12.71 -1.25
CA HIS A 437 -1.75 -12.99 -1.50
C HIS A 437 -1.51 -13.24 -3.00
N GLY A 438 -0.23 -13.24 -3.44
CA GLY A 438 0.08 -13.33 -4.86
C GLY A 438 -0.81 -12.38 -5.69
N CYS A 439 -0.94 -11.14 -5.29
CA CYS A 439 -2.07 -10.29 -5.60
C CYS A 439 -1.65 -8.89 -6.08
N THR A 440 -2.63 -8.11 -6.47
CA THR A 440 -2.47 -6.69 -6.80
C THR A 440 -2.39 -5.80 -5.55
N LEU A 441 -1.93 -4.55 -5.74
CA LEU A 441 -1.93 -3.50 -4.74
C LEU A 441 -3.37 -3.16 -4.30
N PRO A 442 -3.65 -2.98 -2.99
CA PRO A 442 -4.90 -2.39 -2.54
C PRO A 442 -4.97 -0.91 -2.96
N ARG A 443 -6.11 -0.51 -3.47
CA ARG A 443 -6.33 0.82 -4.05
C ARG A 443 -7.50 1.52 -3.36
N GLY A 444 -7.35 1.75 -2.05
CA GLY A 444 -8.42 2.27 -1.20
C GLY A 444 -9.45 1.22 -0.76
N TRP A 445 -9.14 -0.07 -0.97
CA TRP A 445 -10.05 -1.17 -0.67
C TRP A 445 -10.39 -1.30 0.81
N GLU A 446 -9.52 -0.80 1.68
CA GLU A 446 -9.76 -0.73 3.13
C GLU A 446 -11.05 0.02 3.46
N ARG A 447 -11.37 1.06 2.70
CA ARG A 447 -12.60 1.83 2.84
C ARG A 447 -13.73 1.33 1.93
N MET A 448 -13.39 0.93 0.70
CA MET A 448 -14.39 0.50 -0.29
C MET A 448 -15.10 -0.79 0.11
N PHE A 449 -14.39 -1.72 0.75
CA PHE A 449 -14.88 -3.05 1.08
C PHE A 449 -14.77 -3.33 2.58
N PRO A 450 -15.88 -3.41 3.32
CA PRO A 450 -15.86 -3.54 4.77
C PRO A 450 -15.19 -4.84 5.25
N ASN A 451 -15.26 -5.91 4.48
CA ASN A 451 -14.67 -7.22 4.79
C ASN A 451 -13.26 -7.45 4.20
N TYR A 452 -12.68 -6.47 3.51
CA TYR A 452 -11.28 -6.51 3.09
C TYR A 452 -10.37 -6.19 4.28
N VAL A 453 -9.40 -7.08 4.58
CA VAL A 453 -8.51 -6.94 5.74
C VAL A 453 -7.03 -7.13 5.41
N GLY A 454 -6.63 -7.05 4.15
CA GLY A 454 -5.23 -7.00 3.78
C GLY A 454 -4.89 -7.57 2.43
N SER A 455 -3.72 -7.16 1.94
CA SER A 455 -3.05 -7.72 0.77
C SER A 455 -1.56 -7.81 1.01
N GLU A 456 -0.93 -8.86 0.51
CA GLU A 456 0.53 -8.97 0.47
C GLU A 456 1.11 -7.90 -0.46
N ALA A 457 1.07 -8.10 -1.76
CA ALA A 457 1.57 -7.19 -2.81
C ALA A 457 2.91 -6.53 -2.44
N VAL A 458 3.86 -7.32 -1.97
CA VAL A 458 5.20 -6.93 -1.51
C VAL A 458 6.09 -8.17 -1.46
N LEU A 459 7.40 -8.00 -1.52
CA LEU A 459 8.35 -9.09 -1.21
C LEU A 459 8.32 -9.35 0.31
N ALA A 460 7.40 -10.24 0.73
CA ALA A 460 7.07 -10.48 2.14
C ALA A 460 8.08 -11.39 2.87
N SER A 461 7.84 -11.65 4.15
CA SER A 461 8.76 -12.37 5.04
C SER A 461 8.99 -13.83 4.66
N GLU A 462 8.09 -14.45 3.90
CA GLU A 462 8.29 -15.82 3.40
C GLU A 462 9.59 -15.97 2.59
N ASN A 463 10.03 -14.91 1.90
CA ASN A 463 11.28 -14.90 1.16
C ASN A 463 12.52 -15.05 2.05
N LEU A 464 12.42 -14.73 3.34
CA LEU A 464 13.50 -14.92 4.33
C LEU A 464 13.82 -16.41 4.54
N ILE A 465 12.82 -17.28 4.36
CA ILE A 465 12.97 -18.73 4.52
C ILE A 465 13.56 -19.35 3.26
N PHE A 466 13.20 -18.83 2.10
CA PHE A 466 13.65 -19.37 0.81
C PHE A 466 15.09 -19.03 0.45
N GLY A 467 15.64 -17.90 0.95
CA GLY A 467 16.95 -17.47 0.54
C GLY A 467 17.70 -16.58 1.51
N GLN A 468 19.01 -16.84 1.67
CA GLN A 468 19.84 -16.01 2.56
C GLN A 468 19.91 -14.55 2.12
N ARG A 469 19.89 -14.29 0.79
CA ARG A 469 19.92 -12.90 0.26
C ARG A 469 18.75 -12.06 0.78
N ALA A 470 17.56 -12.65 0.94
CA ALA A 470 16.42 -11.93 1.51
C ALA A 470 16.70 -11.47 2.95
N ASN A 471 17.30 -12.35 3.77
CA ASN A 471 17.73 -12.00 5.13
C ASN A 471 18.81 -10.91 5.15
N ASP A 472 19.73 -10.95 4.20
CA ASP A 472 20.85 -9.98 4.15
C ASP A 472 20.36 -8.57 3.78
N ILE A 473 19.18 -8.43 3.17
CA ILE A 473 18.55 -7.14 2.81
C ILE A 473 17.27 -6.85 3.62
N GLU A 474 16.88 -7.69 4.56
CA GLU A 474 15.65 -7.54 5.34
C GLU A 474 15.55 -6.18 6.02
N ALA A 475 16.60 -5.76 6.72
CA ALA A 475 16.61 -4.49 7.43
C ALA A 475 16.40 -3.30 6.48
N PHE A 476 17.07 -3.33 5.32
CA PHE A 476 16.88 -2.34 4.27
C PHE A 476 15.44 -2.30 3.76
N SER A 477 14.86 -3.46 3.43
CA SER A 477 13.49 -3.56 2.92
C SER A 477 12.46 -3.10 3.96
N ALA A 478 12.64 -3.46 5.23
CA ALA A 478 11.78 -3.04 6.33
C ALA A 478 11.76 -1.50 6.51
N CYS A 479 12.89 -0.83 6.23
CA CYS A 479 12.98 0.63 6.25
C CYS A 479 12.42 1.31 4.97
N LEU A 480 11.95 0.55 3.97
CA LEU A 480 11.28 1.10 2.78
C LEU A 480 9.75 1.06 2.91
N HIS A 481 9.21 -0.02 3.45
CA HIS A 481 7.77 -0.28 3.44
C HIS A 481 6.92 0.85 4.04
N PRO A 482 7.24 1.47 5.18
CA PRO A 482 6.45 2.56 5.74
C PRO A 482 6.35 3.80 4.86
N PHE A 483 7.31 4.00 3.96
CA PHE A 483 7.38 5.15 3.06
C PHE A 483 6.77 4.89 1.67
N ILE A 484 6.59 3.62 1.29
CA ILE A 484 6.16 3.26 -0.05
C ILE A 484 4.92 2.35 0.02
N ARG A 485 5.10 1.02 0.05
CA ARG A 485 4.01 0.05 -0.05
C ARG A 485 2.96 0.20 1.06
N ASN A 486 3.40 0.35 2.30
CA ASN A 486 2.49 0.48 3.45
C ASN A 486 2.03 1.92 3.70
N ALA A 487 2.58 2.89 2.96
CA ALA A 487 2.10 4.27 2.98
C ALA A 487 0.72 4.43 2.35
N THR A 488 0.35 3.60 1.37
CA THR A 488 -0.91 3.72 0.62
C THR A 488 -1.96 2.66 0.93
N GLY A 489 -1.63 1.64 1.74
CA GLY A 489 -2.60 0.59 2.07
C GLY A 489 -2.09 -0.44 3.07
N CYS A 490 -3.00 -1.30 3.54
CA CYS A 490 -2.68 -2.45 4.38
C CYS A 490 -1.65 -3.35 3.69
N MET A 491 -0.74 -3.92 4.49
CA MET A 491 0.32 -4.81 4.02
C MET A 491 0.38 -6.04 4.91
N GLU A 492 -0.14 -7.16 4.41
CA GLU A 492 0.06 -8.44 5.05
C GLU A 492 1.47 -8.94 4.71
N PHE A 493 2.34 -8.96 5.70
CA PHE A 493 3.78 -9.20 5.52
C PHE A 493 4.25 -10.49 6.22
N GLY A 494 3.52 -11.00 7.19
CA GLY A 494 3.98 -12.06 8.08
C GLY A 494 5.14 -11.61 8.98
N PRO A 495 5.02 -10.51 9.75
CA PRO A 495 6.13 -9.96 10.52
C PRO A 495 6.45 -10.77 11.79
N VAL A 496 7.57 -10.42 12.45
CA VAL A 496 8.03 -10.96 13.74
C VAL A 496 8.51 -12.41 13.65
N LEU A 497 9.65 -12.60 12.97
CA LEU A 497 10.36 -13.88 12.94
C LEU A 497 11.40 -13.91 14.06
N LEU A 498 11.07 -14.51 15.22
CA LEU A 498 11.99 -14.57 16.37
C LEU A 498 13.01 -15.71 16.27
N ASN A 499 12.79 -16.71 15.42
CA ASN A 499 13.78 -17.76 15.17
C ASN A 499 15.07 -17.14 14.59
N LYS A 500 16.23 -17.53 15.10
CA LYS A 500 17.55 -17.13 14.60
C LYS A 500 17.96 -17.89 13.34
N ARG A 501 17.38 -19.08 13.19
CA ARG A 501 17.50 -19.95 12.01
C ARG A 501 16.10 -20.27 11.49
N HIS A 502 15.89 -20.10 10.22
CA HIS A 502 14.58 -20.20 9.61
C HIS A 502 14.29 -21.64 9.18
N ASN A 503 14.05 -22.49 10.16
CA ASN A 503 13.49 -23.84 10.00
C ASN A 503 12.66 -24.20 11.24
N ARG A 504 12.01 -25.34 11.20
CA ARG A 504 11.11 -25.83 12.24
C ARG A 504 11.77 -25.93 13.63
N THR A 505 13.05 -26.28 13.69
CA THR A 505 13.82 -26.57 14.92
C THR A 505 14.73 -25.41 15.35
N ASN A 506 14.72 -24.28 14.64
CA ASN A 506 15.56 -23.10 14.90
C ASN A 506 17.09 -23.40 14.91
N ASP A 507 17.53 -24.43 14.20
CA ASP A 507 18.93 -24.88 14.15
C ASP A 507 19.54 -24.91 12.75
N GLY A 508 18.74 -24.78 11.70
CA GLY A 508 19.12 -24.85 10.28
C GLY A 508 18.42 -23.82 9.40
N GLY A 509 18.54 -23.98 8.09
CA GLY A 509 17.96 -23.05 7.11
C GLY A 509 18.74 -21.73 7.00
N THR A 510 18.08 -20.69 6.55
CA THR A 510 18.64 -19.34 6.43
C THR A 510 18.88 -18.72 7.82
N ARG A 511 19.70 -17.70 7.87
CA ARG A 511 20.05 -17.02 9.14
C ARG A 511 19.51 -15.61 9.14
N ARG A 512 18.70 -15.26 10.14
CA ARG A 512 18.26 -13.89 10.42
C ARG A 512 19.47 -12.98 10.71
N ARG A 513 19.42 -11.73 10.23
CA ARG A 513 20.45 -10.72 10.43
C ARG A 513 20.04 -9.64 11.44
N THR A 514 18.76 -9.44 11.60
CA THR A 514 18.16 -8.45 12.49
C THR A 514 18.08 -8.95 13.93
N THR A 515 17.93 -8.02 14.88
CA THR A 515 17.77 -8.37 16.31
C THR A 515 16.33 -8.79 16.63
N ASP A 516 16.10 -9.31 17.83
CA ASP A 516 14.76 -9.64 18.31
C ASP A 516 13.91 -8.37 18.41
N ILE A 517 14.46 -7.27 18.94
CA ILE A 517 13.73 -6.00 19.07
C ILE A 517 13.43 -5.38 17.68
N PHE A 518 14.31 -5.58 16.68
CA PHE A 518 13.98 -5.21 15.31
C PHE A 518 12.70 -5.92 14.84
N GLN A 519 12.62 -7.24 15.06
CA GLN A 519 11.46 -8.04 14.66
C GLN A 519 10.19 -7.58 15.40
N LEU A 520 10.25 -7.38 16.71
CA LEU A 520 9.12 -6.86 17.48
C LEU A 520 8.65 -5.50 16.99
N ALA A 521 9.57 -4.61 16.61
CA ALA A 521 9.22 -3.29 16.08
C ALA A 521 8.41 -3.37 14.79
N THR A 522 8.60 -4.40 13.97
CA THR A 522 7.82 -4.59 12.72
C THR A 522 6.34 -4.80 12.97
N ALA A 523 5.94 -5.34 14.14
CA ALA A 523 4.53 -5.47 14.53
C ALA A 523 3.81 -4.12 14.67
N ILE A 524 4.56 -3.04 14.94
CA ILE A 524 4.02 -1.68 15.02
C ILE A 524 4.24 -0.93 13.69
N LEU A 525 5.41 -1.09 13.07
CA LEU A 525 5.76 -0.36 11.84
C LEU A 525 4.89 -0.77 10.66
N PHE A 526 4.57 -2.06 10.51
CA PHE A 526 3.73 -2.56 9.43
C PHE A 526 2.27 -2.58 9.85
N GLN A 527 1.40 -2.15 8.94
CA GLN A 527 -0.02 -2.01 9.21
C GLN A 527 -0.80 -3.04 8.42
N ASN A 528 -1.51 -3.89 9.15
CA ASN A 528 -2.57 -4.76 8.63
C ASN A 528 -3.57 -5.06 9.75
N PRO A 529 -4.88 -4.92 9.56
CA PRO A 529 -5.85 -5.11 10.66
C PRO A 529 -5.92 -6.54 11.16
N VAL A 530 -5.64 -7.53 10.32
CA VAL A 530 -5.44 -8.93 10.74
C VAL A 530 -3.98 -9.29 10.46
N GLN A 531 -3.16 -9.33 11.50
CA GLN A 531 -1.72 -9.58 11.41
C GLN A 531 -1.42 -11.07 11.64
N MET A 532 -0.80 -11.70 10.63
CA MET A 532 -0.32 -13.08 10.73
C MET A 532 1.14 -13.08 11.20
N PHE A 533 1.35 -13.18 12.51
CA PHE A 533 2.70 -13.16 13.08
C PHE A 533 3.44 -14.48 12.84
N ALA A 534 4.71 -14.39 12.46
CA ALA A 534 5.57 -15.54 12.14
C ALA A 534 6.14 -16.25 13.39
N LEU A 535 5.43 -16.20 14.51
CA LEU A 535 5.83 -16.86 15.75
C LEU A 535 5.68 -18.38 15.67
N THR A 536 6.58 -19.08 16.33
CA THR A 536 6.60 -20.55 16.42
C THR A 536 6.49 -21.01 17.87
N PRO A 537 6.03 -22.23 18.14
CA PRO A 537 5.87 -22.74 19.53
C PRO A 537 7.13 -22.66 20.39
N ASN A 538 8.32 -22.86 19.79
CA ASN A 538 9.58 -22.75 20.53
C ASN A 538 9.88 -21.32 21.02
N ASN A 539 9.30 -20.27 20.40
CA ASN A 539 9.53 -18.91 20.86
C ASN A 539 9.01 -18.66 22.28
N LEU A 540 8.02 -19.42 22.77
CA LEU A 540 7.55 -19.30 24.14
C LEU A 540 8.66 -19.57 25.18
N THR A 541 9.71 -20.29 24.81
CA THR A 541 10.85 -20.64 25.68
C THR A 541 12.20 -20.15 25.21
N ASP A 542 12.36 -19.87 23.90
CA ASP A 542 13.65 -19.53 23.30
C ASP A 542 14.01 -18.03 23.45
N VAL A 543 13.01 -17.19 23.71
CA VAL A 543 13.20 -15.74 23.85
C VAL A 543 12.83 -15.26 25.25
N PRO A 544 13.31 -14.07 25.68
CA PRO A 544 12.92 -13.46 26.96
C PRO A 544 11.41 -13.30 27.11
N SER A 545 10.88 -13.54 28.30
CA SER A 545 9.43 -13.50 28.57
C SER A 545 8.80 -12.14 28.24
N PHE A 546 9.53 -11.04 28.38
CA PHE A 546 9.01 -9.70 28.07
C PHE A 546 8.70 -9.51 26.58
N GLU A 547 9.37 -10.25 25.68
CA GLU A 547 9.08 -10.24 24.24
C GLU A 547 7.74 -10.93 23.95
N ILE A 548 7.51 -12.06 24.59
CA ILE A 548 6.24 -12.78 24.50
C ILE A 548 5.10 -11.95 25.12
N ASP A 549 5.35 -11.30 26.28
CA ASP A 549 4.37 -10.41 26.90
C ASP A 549 4.04 -9.21 26.00
N PHE A 550 5.02 -8.67 25.27
CA PHE A 550 4.77 -7.65 24.24
C PHE A 550 3.85 -8.20 23.14
N MET A 551 4.18 -9.38 22.59
CA MET A 551 3.40 -10.00 21.51
C MET A 551 1.98 -10.38 21.92
N LYS A 552 1.75 -10.71 23.18
CA LYS A 552 0.40 -10.92 23.74
C LYS A 552 -0.46 -9.67 23.76
N ASN A 553 0.14 -8.47 23.72
CA ASN A 553 -0.56 -7.21 23.97
C ASN A 553 -0.47 -6.20 22.82
N VAL A 554 0.33 -6.46 21.78
CA VAL A 554 0.45 -5.53 20.64
C VAL A 554 -0.86 -5.49 19.84
N PRO A 555 -1.43 -4.29 19.58
CA PRO A 555 -2.62 -4.17 18.75
C PRO A 555 -2.28 -4.25 17.26
N THR A 556 -3.30 -4.45 16.42
CA THR A 556 -3.17 -4.51 14.96
C THR A 556 -3.85 -3.35 14.25
N THR A 557 -4.65 -2.55 14.96
CA THR A 557 -5.32 -1.36 14.43
C THR A 557 -4.86 -0.10 15.14
N TRP A 558 -4.92 1.03 14.45
CA TRP A 558 -4.34 2.28 14.92
C TRP A 558 -5.28 3.46 14.73
N ASP A 559 -5.48 4.26 15.79
CA ASP A 559 -6.30 5.48 15.77
C ASP A 559 -5.55 6.68 15.22
N GLU A 560 -4.23 6.66 15.30
CA GLU A 560 -3.38 7.74 14.83
C GLU A 560 -1.97 7.22 14.49
N THR A 561 -1.39 7.77 13.44
CA THR A 561 0.00 7.49 13.03
C THR A 561 0.74 8.81 12.86
N LEU A 562 1.91 8.93 13.50
CA LEU A 562 2.81 10.08 13.38
C LEU A 562 4.19 9.61 12.90
N PHE A 563 4.69 10.26 11.87
CA PHE A 563 6.09 10.12 11.47
C PHE A 563 6.98 10.95 12.40
N LEU A 564 8.00 10.32 12.98
CA LEU A 564 8.93 10.98 13.89
C LEU A 564 10.26 11.30 13.21
N ASP A 565 10.87 10.30 12.57
CA ASP A 565 12.13 10.47 11.84
C ASP A 565 12.38 9.26 10.92
N GLY A 566 13.19 9.42 9.86
CA GLY A 566 13.51 8.33 8.97
C GLY A 566 14.04 8.75 7.61
N TYR A 567 14.61 7.77 6.92
CA TYR A 567 14.99 7.85 5.52
C TYR A 567 14.80 6.48 4.86
N PRO A 568 14.14 6.38 3.70
CA PRO A 568 13.85 5.12 3.03
C PRO A 568 15.11 4.25 2.84
N GLY A 569 15.05 2.99 3.30
CA GLY A 569 16.17 2.05 3.25
C GLY A 569 17.27 2.26 4.29
N LYS A 570 17.22 3.29 5.14
CA LYS A 570 18.21 3.56 6.19
C LYS A 570 17.66 3.31 7.58
N TYR A 571 16.58 3.97 7.94
CA TYR A 571 15.90 3.82 9.23
C TYR A 571 14.49 4.40 9.17
N CYS A 572 13.65 3.99 10.10
CA CYS A 572 12.29 4.53 10.24
C CYS A 572 11.88 4.53 11.70
N ILE A 573 11.30 5.63 12.19
CA ILE A 573 10.73 5.76 13.53
C ILE A 573 9.34 6.35 13.43
N LEU A 574 8.34 5.61 13.90
CA LEU A 574 6.93 6.02 13.91
C LEU A 574 6.37 5.99 15.33
N ALA A 575 5.37 6.81 15.59
CA ALA A 575 4.49 6.67 16.75
C ALA A 575 3.07 6.35 16.27
N ARG A 576 2.43 5.38 16.92
CA ARG A 576 1.06 4.99 16.64
C ARG A 576 0.25 4.96 17.93
N ARG A 577 -0.99 5.40 17.87
CA ARG A 577 -1.92 5.34 19.00
C ARG A 577 -2.97 4.26 18.76
N HIS A 578 -3.21 3.45 19.79
CA HIS A 578 -4.34 2.55 19.87
C HIS A 578 -5.10 2.84 21.17
N ASN A 579 -6.36 3.22 21.05
CA ASN A 579 -7.13 3.74 22.17
C ASN A 579 -6.39 4.92 22.84
N ASN A 580 -6.06 4.80 24.11
CA ASN A 580 -5.39 5.84 24.90
C ASN A 580 -3.88 5.62 25.05
N LYS A 581 -3.29 4.63 24.36
CA LYS A 581 -1.87 4.29 24.50
C LYS A 581 -1.07 4.57 23.23
N TRP A 582 0.11 5.13 23.40
CA TRP A 582 1.08 5.35 22.33
C TRP A 582 2.12 4.24 22.29
N TYR A 583 2.42 3.81 21.09
CA TYR A 583 3.40 2.82 20.71
C TYR A 583 4.38 3.48 19.74
N ILE A 584 5.64 3.62 20.15
CA ILE A 584 6.69 4.15 19.30
C ILE A 584 7.57 2.97 18.88
N ALA A 585 7.85 2.85 17.60
CA ALA A 585 8.72 1.82 17.07
C ALA A 585 9.73 2.41 16.10
N GLY A 586 10.97 1.90 16.15
CA GLY A 586 12.00 2.29 15.21
C GLY A 586 12.92 1.13 14.87
N VAL A 587 13.42 1.12 13.63
CA VAL A 587 14.39 0.16 13.10
C VAL A 587 15.52 0.86 12.37
N ASN A 588 16.71 0.28 12.40
CA ASN A 588 17.92 0.79 11.78
C ASN A 588 18.53 -0.25 10.84
N ALA A 589 18.60 0.04 9.55
CA ALA A 589 19.21 -0.80 8.53
C ALA A 589 20.68 -0.44 8.26
N GLN A 590 21.21 0.57 8.93
CA GLN A 590 22.59 1.01 8.72
C GLN A 590 23.58 0.10 9.46
N SER A 591 24.80 0.06 8.98
CA SER A 591 25.91 -0.67 9.64
C SER A 591 26.41 0.02 10.92
N ASN A 592 25.97 1.25 11.20
CA ASN A 592 26.36 2.06 12.36
C ASN A 592 25.22 2.13 13.36
N ILE A 593 25.59 2.37 14.63
CA ILE A 593 24.62 2.72 15.69
C ILE A 593 23.96 4.05 15.32
N LEU A 594 22.65 4.07 15.36
CA LEU A 594 21.84 5.27 15.18
C LEU A 594 21.59 5.92 16.56
N ASN A 595 21.96 7.17 16.69
CA ASN A 595 21.80 7.94 17.92
C ASN A 595 21.04 9.23 17.58
N LEU A 596 19.77 9.31 17.98
CA LEU A 596 18.85 10.38 17.62
C LEU A 596 18.19 10.99 18.84
N LYS A 597 17.87 12.28 18.71
CA LYS A 597 17.00 12.99 19.61
C LYS A 597 15.66 13.20 18.91
N ILE A 598 14.63 12.46 19.33
CA ILE A 598 13.30 12.53 18.75
C ILE A 598 12.38 13.46 19.56
N GLN A 599 11.41 14.07 18.87
CA GLN A 599 10.41 14.95 19.44
C GLN A 599 9.11 14.18 19.67
N LEU A 600 8.65 14.11 20.93
CA LEU A 600 7.42 13.47 21.37
C LEU A 600 6.62 14.41 22.29
N PRO A 601 6.20 15.60 21.83
CA PRO A 601 5.53 16.58 22.68
C PRO A 601 4.24 16.04 23.33
N ILE A 602 3.56 15.09 22.65
CA ILE A 602 2.37 14.38 23.13
C ILE A 602 2.62 13.55 24.40
N LEU A 603 3.87 13.19 24.67
CA LEU A 603 4.29 12.37 25.82
C LEU A 603 5.21 13.15 26.79
N SER A 604 5.21 14.50 26.73
CA SER A 604 6.04 15.36 27.60
C SER A 604 5.91 14.98 29.08
N GLY A 605 7.03 14.68 29.72
CA GLY A 605 7.09 14.32 31.14
C GLY A 605 6.62 12.90 31.49
N LYS A 606 6.12 12.13 30.52
CA LYS A 606 5.69 10.74 30.71
C LYS A 606 6.88 9.82 30.87
N GLU A 607 6.69 8.74 31.59
CA GLU A 607 7.59 7.60 31.67
C GLU A 607 7.16 6.53 30.66
N LEU A 608 8.12 5.95 29.93
CA LEU A 608 7.90 4.95 28.91
C LEU A 608 8.67 3.67 29.24
N ILE A 609 8.11 2.53 28.92
CA ILE A 609 8.84 1.27 28.89
C ILE A 609 9.60 1.22 27.56
N ARG A 610 10.92 1.04 27.63
CA ARG A 610 11.77 0.83 26.46
C ARG A 610 12.08 -0.66 26.30
N TYR A 611 11.96 -1.14 25.07
CA TYR A 611 12.55 -2.38 24.59
C TYR A 611 13.69 -1.98 23.65
N GLY A 612 14.88 -2.53 23.83
CA GLY A 612 16.06 -2.18 23.06
C GLY A 612 17.08 -3.31 23.00
N ASP A 613 18.09 -3.12 22.16
CA ASP A 613 19.24 -4.00 22.05
C ASP A 613 20.44 -3.35 22.73
N ASP A 614 21.17 -4.07 23.58
CA ASP A 614 22.40 -3.58 24.16
C ASP A 614 23.58 -3.62 23.15
N LYS A 615 24.78 -3.24 23.55
CA LYS A 615 25.98 -3.23 22.70
C LYS A 615 26.37 -4.62 22.16
N ASP A 616 25.94 -5.68 22.80
CA ASP A 616 26.21 -7.07 22.44
C ASP A 616 25.00 -7.69 21.70
N LEU A 617 24.02 -6.85 21.31
CA LEU A 617 22.76 -7.19 20.64
C LEU A 617 21.87 -8.11 21.47
N VAL A 618 21.98 -8.04 22.80
CA VAL A 618 21.11 -8.74 23.73
C VAL A 618 19.87 -7.88 23.98
N PRO A 619 18.66 -8.41 23.81
CA PRO A 619 17.45 -7.66 24.06
C PRO A 619 17.28 -7.36 25.56
N PHE A 620 16.82 -6.15 25.86
CA PHE A 620 16.53 -5.72 27.24
C PHE A 620 15.29 -4.84 27.31
N THR A 621 14.76 -4.68 28.53
CA THR A 621 13.72 -3.71 28.83
C THR A 621 14.11 -2.86 30.05
N ASP A 622 13.83 -1.57 29.99
CA ASP A 622 13.97 -0.64 31.09
C ASP A 622 12.95 0.51 31.00
N ARG A 623 13.14 1.57 31.78
CA ARG A 623 12.26 2.75 31.75
C ARG A 623 13.03 3.98 31.34
N LEU A 624 12.40 4.77 30.47
CA LEU A 624 12.89 6.08 30.01
C LEU A 624 11.86 7.15 30.31
N LYS A 625 12.33 8.38 30.51
CA LYS A 625 11.45 9.53 30.70
C LYS A 625 11.61 10.52 29.56
N VAL A 626 10.49 10.90 28.94
CA VAL A 626 10.43 12.04 28.03
C VAL A 626 10.59 13.31 28.84
N ASN A 627 11.50 14.19 28.45
CA ASN A 627 11.73 15.42 29.18
C ASN A 627 10.53 16.39 29.06
N LYS A 628 10.54 17.48 29.84
CA LYS A 628 9.43 18.45 29.84
C LYS A 628 9.28 19.22 28.51
N LYS A 629 10.28 19.17 27.61
CA LYS A 629 10.21 19.75 26.27
C LYS A 629 9.67 18.77 25.24
N GLY A 630 9.33 17.53 25.65
CA GLY A 630 8.90 16.49 24.74
C GLY A 630 10.04 15.80 23.99
N GLU A 631 11.27 15.86 24.50
CA GLU A 631 12.44 15.29 23.84
C GLU A 631 12.89 14.00 24.54
N ILE A 632 13.35 13.03 23.74
CA ILE A 632 13.94 11.79 24.23
C ILE A 632 15.10 11.38 23.35
N GLN A 633 16.17 10.88 23.98
CA GLN A 633 17.31 10.31 23.27
C GLN A 633 17.02 8.83 23.00
N VAL A 634 17.18 8.38 21.75
CA VAL A 634 17.07 6.99 21.35
C VAL A 634 18.37 6.49 20.72
N ILE A 635 18.75 5.25 21.05
CA ILE A 635 19.89 4.56 20.49
C ILE A 635 19.39 3.27 19.88
N ILE A 636 19.67 3.04 18.59
CA ILE A 636 19.28 1.82 17.87
C ILE A 636 20.55 1.21 17.28
N GLN A 637 20.81 -0.05 17.62
CA GLN A 637 21.97 -0.78 17.12
C GLN A 637 21.91 -1.01 15.61
N ALA A 638 23.03 -1.36 14.98
CA ALA A 638 23.05 -1.78 13.58
C ALA A 638 22.16 -3.02 13.38
N ASN A 639 21.25 -2.98 12.41
CA ASN A 639 20.20 -3.99 12.19
C ASN A 639 19.32 -4.26 13.43
N GLY A 640 19.27 -3.30 14.34
CA GLY A 640 18.53 -3.35 15.60
C GLY A 640 17.23 -2.57 15.57
N GLY A 641 16.47 -2.69 16.67
CA GLY A 641 15.20 -2.02 16.87
C GLY A 641 15.11 -1.27 18.19
N ILE A 642 14.05 -0.48 18.30
CA ILE A 642 13.60 0.13 19.56
C ILE A 642 12.08 0.15 19.60
N ILE A 643 11.52 -0.11 20.79
CA ILE A 643 10.11 0.11 21.05
C ILE A 643 9.99 0.92 22.34
N LEU A 644 9.12 1.94 22.33
CA LEU A 644 8.77 2.72 23.51
C LEU A 644 7.25 2.65 23.69
N LEU A 645 6.81 2.19 24.85
CA LEU A 645 5.41 2.05 25.20
C LEU A 645 5.04 3.00 26.32
N GLU A 646 3.90 3.68 26.21
CA GLU A 646 3.31 4.41 27.32
C GLU A 646 2.92 3.43 28.43
N TYR A 647 3.36 3.73 29.66
CA TYR A 647 3.12 2.89 30.85
C TYR A 647 1.66 2.83 31.25
#